data_3b2996638eef099b650c464ede3c14cb
#
_entry.id   3b2996638eef099b650c464ede3c14cb
#
_cell.length_a   1.000
_cell.length_b   1.000
_cell.length_c   1.000
_cell.angle_alpha   90.00
_cell.angle_beta   90.00
_cell.angle_gamma   90.00
#
_symmetry.space_group_name_H-M   'P 1'
#
loop_
_entity.id
_entity.type
_entity.pdbx_description
1 polymer ?
#
loop_
_entity_poly.entity_id
_entity_poly.type
_entity_poly.pdbx_seq_one_letter_code
_entity_poly.pdbx_strand_id
1 'polypeptide(L)'
;MKPRRPAVTPRLRATVLATLLTVLAVCTGDAAARIYPYGPRHRSISDLGNQYIPFHAHLQDLLHGSAHGGLLLNWQSGYGTSFLPDLGTYLSSPFALLVAAFPKDRIDLAVYLVTLLKMAAAAAAMTSLLLTLRPGRWWAAGLLGASYALCGWSVLEASYNLMWLDGLVAFPLLCLVGEWVRGGRRPLLGPVVVALAWTANFYTAYMATIGAALVLLVRLLLVKGETTGAHRPVRVLLRAAGTVLLGIGLAAPLLFTVFLGTRHAYPGWTRNFAPASWTDVFARTLPATYSFSTPALFLGTGTLLLVCALAFHRAVPRRERAAWTGLVVLVALSMQWKPTHLIWHVFATPNGSPYRQTFVLSGLLVIAAWTALSYGVPGGRALTGGAAVLAAGASFAAFSRTVTVYTYPLLGLGLAAAVGGLVLLGRAGRVRAHRWQPVVAALLLVGAQAGQAAATTSYADRVKIHRLDDYAPWGRHLDEEAAAVAGADDWPRYRTDPGREQTTGNDPLLVGGEGGSYYSSMTPDPYTRTMAALGAGWTSRGRSMQSLDNPVTDAIFSVGARVRSAPGRKGAGAVTVTREAAPPLVTVRPPGPVPHFGRSPFRNQELLLGAHVYTDADRCPAGTDVFYSAPDFTGFVRLDSGEPVELRGGQRGRRAALQPMGRAPGGVAVTPHPHGRTGCLSRTELATAVRHLTETGATSVRVTDDAVRAQLPPGSRGTAVFAMPRISGWQCRTGHGADHPARSYLGLVAVPLTGNATAVSCTFRPPGLRIGSAVGGLALALLVGAAVVRRVRRRGPGRAAAASTAAAESPPSAATPAVGSGVATVVSSARRTTG
;
A
#
# COMPACT_ATOMS: atom_id res chain seq x y z
N MET A 1 -36.01 38.00 12.19
CA MET A 1 -35.94 36.56 12.02
C MET A 1 -34.48 36.09 12.11
N LYS A 2 -34.09 35.39 13.15
CA LYS A 2 -32.73 34.78 13.21
C LYS A 2 -32.66 33.63 12.19
N PRO A 3 -31.63 33.54 11.34
CA PRO A 3 -31.48 32.44 10.39
C PRO A 3 -31.38 31.13 11.20
N ARG A 4 -32.33 30.22 10.98
CA ARG A 4 -32.24 28.86 11.53
C ARG A 4 -31.00 28.20 10.96
N ARG A 5 -29.98 27.95 11.80
CA ARG A 5 -28.82 27.13 11.42
C ARG A 5 -29.32 25.82 10.82
N PRO A 6 -28.81 25.40 9.66
CA PRO A 6 -29.22 24.15 9.04
C PRO A 6 -28.99 23.00 10.04
N ALA A 7 -30.06 22.25 10.36
CA ALA A 7 -29.95 21.13 11.28
C ALA A 7 -28.99 20.07 10.70
N VAL A 8 -27.92 19.78 11.44
CA VAL A 8 -26.91 18.76 11.06
C VAL A 8 -27.61 17.41 10.86
N THR A 9 -27.50 16.85 9.66
CA THR A 9 -28.23 15.63 9.31
C THR A 9 -27.75 14.43 10.17
N PRO A 10 -28.63 13.45 10.50
CA PRO A 10 -28.21 12.26 11.25
C PRO A 10 -27.03 11.50 10.63
N ARG A 11 -26.94 11.50 9.30
CA ARG A 11 -25.79 10.90 8.58
C ARG A 11 -24.49 11.62 8.88
N LEU A 12 -24.49 12.95 8.83
CA LEU A 12 -23.29 13.73 9.13
C LEU A 12 -22.85 13.53 10.60
N ARG A 13 -23.80 13.52 11.56
CA ARG A 13 -23.49 13.22 12.98
C ARG A 13 -22.86 11.84 13.15
N ALA A 14 -23.40 10.82 12.48
CA ALA A 14 -22.86 9.47 12.52
C ALA A 14 -21.43 9.38 11.96
N THR A 15 -21.19 10.03 10.82
CA THR A 15 -19.87 10.08 10.18
C THR A 15 -18.85 10.81 11.05
N VAL A 16 -19.21 11.97 11.60
CA VAL A 16 -18.32 12.73 12.50
C VAL A 16 -17.98 11.91 13.75
N LEU A 17 -18.98 11.25 14.37
CA LEU A 17 -18.72 10.37 15.51
C LEU A 17 -17.72 9.25 15.13
N ALA A 18 -17.95 8.58 14.01
CA ALA A 18 -17.10 7.47 13.57
C ALA A 18 -15.65 7.92 13.32
N THR A 19 -15.47 9.03 12.61
CA THR A 19 -14.14 9.57 12.27
C THR A 19 -13.38 10.04 13.51
N LEU A 20 -14.03 10.84 14.36
CA LEU A 20 -13.41 11.32 15.60
C LEU A 20 -13.04 10.18 16.54
N LEU A 21 -13.93 9.20 16.74
CA LEU A 21 -13.66 8.05 17.60
C LEU A 21 -12.49 7.23 17.05
N THR A 22 -12.41 7.06 15.75
CA THR A 22 -11.32 6.34 15.10
C THR A 22 -9.97 7.04 15.33
N VAL A 23 -9.90 8.33 15.02
CA VAL A 23 -8.66 9.10 15.17
C VAL A 23 -8.24 9.16 16.64
N LEU A 24 -9.15 9.48 17.55
CA LEU A 24 -8.85 9.56 18.99
C LEU A 24 -8.36 8.22 19.55
N ALA A 25 -8.98 7.09 19.17
CA ALA A 25 -8.57 5.79 19.66
C ALA A 25 -7.15 5.40 19.20
N VAL A 26 -6.80 5.68 17.93
CA VAL A 26 -5.46 5.42 17.40
C VAL A 26 -4.44 6.33 18.07
N CYS A 27 -4.68 7.65 18.10
CA CYS A 27 -3.77 8.61 18.75
C CYS A 27 -3.56 8.29 20.24
N THR A 28 -4.60 7.86 20.95
CA THR A 28 -4.51 7.43 22.35
C THR A 28 -3.65 6.18 22.48
N GLY A 29 -3.79 5.21 21.58
CA GLY A 29 -2.98 3.99 21.54
C GLY A 29 -1.51 4.29 21.28
N ASP A 30 -1.22 5.11 20.28
CA ASP A 30 0.14 5.54 19.93
C ASP A 30 0.78 6.37 21.07
N ALA A 31 0.02 7.27 21.71
CA ALA A 31 0.46 8.04 22.85
C ALA A 31 0.80 7.14 24.05
N ALA A 32 -0.05 6.13 24.32
CA ALA A 32 0.21 5.15 25.38
C ALA A 32 1.43 4.27 25.08
N ALA A 33 1.74 4.03 23.81
CA ALA A 33 2.96 3.35 23.37
C ALA A 33 4.18 4.28 23.30
N ARG A 34 4.01 5.60 23.49
CA ARG A 34 5.05 6.63 23.38
C ARG A 34 5.71 6.69 22.00
N ILE A 35 4.89 6.60 20.96
CA ILE A 35 5.32 6.64 19.58
C ILE A 35 5.19 8.06 19.03
N TYR A 36 6.09 8.45 18.14
CA TYR A 36 6.04 9.72 17.40
C TYR A 36 4.69 9.90 16.70
N PRO A 37 4.04 11.06 16.78
CA PRO A 37 4.50 12.34 17.38
C PRO A 37 4.32 12.47 18.90
N TYR A 38 3.85 11.45 19.60
CA TYR A 38 3.55 11.48 21.05
C TYR A 38 4.71 10.98 21.94
N GLY A 39 5.81 10.57 21.35
CA GLY A 39 6.97 10.06 22.06
C GLY A 39 8.21 9.98 21.15
N PRO A 40 9.34 9.53 21.69
CA PRO A 40 10.63 9.57 20.98
C PRO A 40 10.83 8.44 19.96
N ARG A 41 9.95 7.44 19.93
CA ARG A 41 10.12 6.28 19.04
C ARG A 41 9.33 6.46 17.76
N HIS A 42 9.99 6.32 16.62
CA HIS A 42 9.34 6.37 15.30
C HIS A 42 8.66 5.05 14.94
N ARG A 43 7.66 5.12 14.07
CA ARG A 43 6.99 3.96 13.47
C ARG A 43 7.71 3.43 12.23
N SER A 44 8.83 4.02 11.87
CA SER A 44 9.59 3.73 10.64
C SER A 44 10.33 2.39 10.73
N ILE A 45 9.58 1.31 10.92
CA ILE A 45 10.08 -0.06 11.04
C ILE A 45 9.51 -0.93 9.91
N SER A 46 10.19 -2.04 9.59
CA SER A 46 9.76 -2.98 8.56
C SER A 46 9.43 -2.28 7.23
N ASP A 47 8.38 -2.67 6.53
CA ASP A 47 7.99 -2.08 5.25
C ASP A 47 7.63 -0.59 5.35
N LEU A 48 7.14 -0.12 6.51
CA LEU A 48 6.82 1.30 6.68
C LEU A 48 8.08 2.16 6.59
N GLY A 49 9.15 1.79 7.30
CA GLY A 49 10.43 2.51 7.26
C GLY A 49 11.22 2.26 5.98
N ASN A 50 11.22 1.02 5.48
CA ASN A 50 12.05 0.62 4.36
C ASN A 50 11.46 0.91 2.98
N GLN A 51 10.13 1.07 2.86
CA GLN A 51 9.46 1.28 1.58
C GLN A 51 8.55 2.52 1.60
N TYR A 52 7.52 2.54 2.48
CA TYR A 52 6.48 3.57 2.37
C TYR A 52 7.00 4.98 2.62
N ILE A 53 7.82 5.18 3.64
CA ILE A 53 8.38 6.50 3.95
C ILE A 53 9.32 6.96 2.83
N PRO A 54 10.31 6.19 2.36
CA PRO A 54 11.16 6.59 1.25
C PRO A 54 10.38 6.86 -0.06
N PHE A 55 9.42 6.02 -0.41
CA PHE A 55 8.58 6.26 -1.59
C PHE A 55 7.73 7.53 -1.47
N HIS A 56 7.22 7.86 -0.28
CA HIS A 56 6.50 9.11 -0.06
C HIS A 56 7.43 10.33 -0.06
N ALA A 57 8.68 10.19 0.40
CA ALA A 57 9.71 11.23 0.27
C ALA A 57 10.02 11.50 -1.21
N HIS A 58 10.19 10.45 -2.01
CA HIS A 58 10.39 10.60 -3.45
C HIS A 58 9.17 11.20 -4.17
N LEU A 59 7.95 10.86 -3.75
CA LEU A 59 6.74 11.51 -4.27
C LEU A 59 6.74 13.01 -3.96
N GLN A 60 7.18 13.41 -2.77
CA GLN A 60 7.32 14.81 -2.39
C GLN A 60 8.34 15.50 -3.30
N ASP A 61 9.51 14.89 -3.53
CA ASP A 61 10.53 15.40 -4.47
C ASP A 61 9.96 15.55 -5.89
N LEU A 62 9.22 14.57 -6.40
CA LEU A 62 8.57 14.64 -7.71
C LEU A 62 7.55 15.77 -7.81
N LEU A 63 6.75 15.99 -6.77
CA LEU A 63 5.74 17.05 -6.76
C LEU A 63 6.36 18.45 -6.67
N HIS A 64 7.58 18.57 -6.15
CA HIS A 64 8.34 19.83 -6.07
C HIS A 64 9.38 20.02 -7.18
N GLY A 65 9.55 19.00 -8.05
CA GLY A 65 10.49 19.05 -9.17
C GLY A 65 11.96 18.90 -8.77
N SER A 66 12.25 18.34 -7.61
CA SER A 66 13.61 18.07 -7.09
C SER A 66 14.06 16.63 -7.25
N ALA A 67 13.22 15.74 -7.79
CA ALA A 67 13.58 14.35 -8.01
C ALA A 67 14.50 14.17 -9.22
N HIS A 68 15.44 13.23 -9.13
CA HIS A 68 16.20 12.75 -10.27
C HIS A 68 15.40 11.61 -10.95
N GLY A 69 14.71 11.96 -12.05
CA GLY A 69 13.79 11.09 -12.78
C GLY A 69 12.38 11.66 -12.82
N GLY A 70 11.45 10.86 -13.34
CA GLY A 70 10.06 11.24 -13.50
C GLY A 70 9.12 10.09 -13.18
N LEU A 71 7.87 10.20 -13.66
CA LEU A 71 6.85 9.17 -13.44
C LEU A 71 7.17 7.85 -14.16
N LEU A 72 7.96 7.88 -15.26
CA LEU A 72 8.23 6.69 -16.06
C LEU A 72 9.44 5.93 -15.55
N LEU A 73 10.54 6.64 -15.26
CA LEU A 73 11.79 6.07 -14.78
C LEU A 73 12.29 6.84 -13.57
N ASN A 74 12.79 6.12 -12.58
CA ASN A 74 13.41 6.67 -11.38
C ASN A 74 14.90 6.34 -11.37
N TRP A 75 15.75 7.36 -11.42
CA TRP A 75 17.21 7.23 -11.38
C TRP A 75 17.74 6.94 -9.98
N GLN A 76 16.96 7.26 -8.93
CA GLN A 76 17.30 7.09 -7.52
C GLN A 76 17.00 5.69 -6.98
N SER A 77 16.64 4.72 -7.83
CA SER A 77 16.38 3.33 -7.45
C SER A 77 17.18 2.38 -8.31
N GLY A 78 18.12 1.64 -7.71
CA GLY A 78 18.84 0.54 -8.38
C GLY A 78 19.50 0.96 -9.70
N TYR A 79 20.11 2.14 -9.74
CA TYR A 79 20.78 2.72 -10.93
C TYR A 79 19.83 3.01 -12.11
N GLY A 80 18.54 3.13 -11.87
CA GLY A 80 17.51 3.45 -12.86
C GLY A 80 16.51 2.31 -13.08
N THR A 81 15.31 2.46 -12.52
CA THR A 81 14.24 1.46 -12.63
C THR A 81 12.91 2.08 -13.05
N SER A 82 11.96 1.26 -13.52
CA SER A 82 10.62 1.71 -13.87
C SER A 82 9.87 2.15 -12.63
N PHE A 83 9.34 3.40 -12.62
CA PHE A 83 8.66 3.94 -11.44
C PHE A 83 7.14 3.71 -11.43
N LEU A 84 6.48 3.64 -12.59
CA LEU A 84 5.01 3.45 -12.63
C LEU A 84 4.52 2.21 -11.88
N PRO A 85 5.21 1.04 -11.90
CA PRO A 85 4.82 -0.10 -11.08
C PRO A 85 4.90 0.17 -9.58
N ASP A 86 5.91 0.89 -9.12
CA ASP A 86 6.06 1.29 -7.72
C ASP A 86 5.02 2.33 -7.33
N LEU A 87 4.81 3.35 -8.18
CA LEU A 87 3.75 4.34 -8.00
C LEU A 87 2.40 3.65 -7.81
N GLY A 88 2.04 2.72 -8.71
CA GLY A 88 0.76 2.00 -8.68
C GLY A 88 0.63 1.03 -7.51
N THR A 89 1.74 0.63 -6.90
CA THR A 89 1.74 -0.26 -5.75
C THR A 89 1.67 0.51 -4.44
N TYR A 90 2.46 1.60 -4.27
CA TYR A 90 2.70 2.24 -2.99
C TYR A 90 2.08 3.63 -2.86
N LEU A 91 1.91 4.39 -3.96
CA LEU A 91 1.70 5.84 -3.95
C LEU A 91 0.44 6.32 -4.67
N SER A 92 -0.23 5.48 -5.44
CA SER A 92 -1.38 5.88 -6.28
C SER A 92 -2.66 6.23 -5.52
N SER A 93 -2.63 6.13 -4.20
CA SER A 93 -3.71 6.60 -3.33
C SER A 93 -3.82 8.12 -3.35
N PRO A 94 -5.03 8.71 -3.52
CA PRO A 94 -5.20 10.16 -3.45
C PRO A 94 -4.71 10.78 -2.12
N PHE A 95 -4.72 10.02 -1.04
CA PHE A 95 -4.23 10.47 0.26
C PHE A 95 -2.71 10.69 0.28
N ALA A 96 -1.95 10.00 -0.58
CA ALA A 96 -0.51 10.17 -0.67
C ALA A 96 -0.11 11.59 -1.11
N LEU A 97 -0.97 12.29 -1.87
CA LEU A 97 -0.73 13.67 -2.29
C LEU A 97 -0.59 14.66 -1.13
N LEU A 98 -1.00 14.27 0.08
CA LEU A 98 -0.83 15.10 1.27
C LEU A 98 0.64 15.42 1.55
N VAL A 99 1.58 14.57 1.12
CA VAL A 99 3.03 14.81 1.32
C VAL A 99 3.52 16.10 0.67
N ALA A 100 2.84 16.58 -0.38
CA ALA A 100 3.17 17.87 -1.00
C ALA A 100 3.04 19.07 -0.06
N ALA A 101 2.28 18.95 1.02
CA ALA A 101 2.10 20.01 2.00
C ALA A 101 3.14 19.98 3.14
N PHE A 102 4.07 19.00 3.11
CA PHE A 102 5.06 18.82 4.17
C PHE A 102 6.48 18.97 3.62
N PRO A 103 7.41 19.53 4.41
CA PRO A 103 8.82 19.47 4.08
C PRO A 103 9.35 18.05 4.19
N LYS A 104 10.44 17.75 3.48
CA LYS A 104 10.99 16.39 3.34
C LYS A 104 11.43 15.78 4.68
N ASP A 105 11.95 16.59 5.61
CA ASP A 105 12.33 16.18 6.96
C ASP A 105 11.15 15.80 7.87
N ARG A 106 9.89 16.01 7.41
CA ARG A 106 8.65 15.68 8.11
C ARG A 106 7.77 14.67 7.39
N ILE A 107 8.33 13.90 6.46
CA ILE A 107 7.59 12.89 5.71
C ILE A 107 6.99 11.80 6.61
N ASP A 108 7.66 11.45 7.70
CA ASP A 108 7.13 10.51 8.70
C ASP A 108 5.82 11.00 9.33
N LEU A 109 5.72 12.31 9.63
CA LEU A 109 4.49 12.94 10.11
C LEU A 109 3.41 12.96 9.02
N ALA A 110 3.78 13.30 7.78
CA ALA A 110 2.85 13.27 6.66
C ALA A 110 2.26 11.88 6.45
N VAL A 111 3.09 10.84 6.46
CA VAL A 111 2.70 9.43 6.34
C VAL A 111 1.81 8.99 7.52
N TYR A 112 2.10 9.46 8.73
CA TYR A 112 1.24 9.23 9.89
C TYR A 112 -0.16 9.84 9.69
N LEU A 113 -0.23 11.09 9.23
CA LEU A 113 -1.52 11.75 8.94
C LEU A 113 -2.28 11.08 7.79
N VAL A 114 -1.58 10.62 6.73
CA VAL A 114 -2.17 9.80 5.67
C VAL A 114 -2.81 8.54 6.24
N THR A 115 -2.13 7.87 7.20
CA THR A 115 -2.67 6.69 7.88
C THR A 115 -3.97 7.02 8.62
N LEU A 116 -3.99 8.07 9.42
CA LEU A 116 -5.19 8.51 10.16
C LEU A 116 -6.33 8.90 9.23
N LEU A 117 -6.05 9.62 8.14
CA LEU A 117 -7.05 10.03 7.16
C LEU A 117 -7.69 8.84 6.44
N LYS A 118 -6.90 7.84 6.04
CA LYS A 118 -7.41 6.61 5.44
C LYS A 118 -8.32 5.84 6.41
N MET A 119 -7.92 5.70 7.68
CA MET A 119 -8.74 5.05 8.69
C MET A 119 -10.03 5.83 8.96
N ALA A 120 -9.97 7.15 9.06
CA ALA A 120 -11.15 8.03 9.20
C ALA A 120 -12.09 7.91 7.98
N ALA A 121 -11.55 7.88 6.77
CA ALA A 121 -12.32 7.69 5.53
C ALA A 121 -13.01 6.31 5.51
N ALA A 122 -12.35 5.26 5.97
CA ALA A 122 -12.93 3.93 6.09
C ALA A 122 -14.11 3.91 7.09
N ALA A 123 -13.98 4.58 8.24
CA ALA A 123 -15.04 4.74 9.22
C ALA A 123 -16.25 5.47 8.62
N ALA A 124 -16.00 6.56 7.91
CA ALA A 124 -17.04 7.35 7.23
C ALA A 124 -17.77 6.55 6.14
N ALA A 125 -17.01 5.82 5.31
CA ALA A 125 -17.55 4.99 4.24
C ALA A 125 -18.39 3.84 4.80
N MET A 126 -17.91 3.14 5.83
CA MET A 126 -18.66 2.07 6.48
C MET A 126 -19.95 2.60 7.14
N THR A 127 -19.87 3.70 7.88
CA THR A 127 -21.05 4.35 8.48
C THR A 127 -22.10 4.68 7.42
N SER A 128 -21.67 5.22 6.28
CA SER A 128 -22.54 5.55 5.15
C SER A 128 -23.18 4.30 4.53
N LEU A 129 -22.43 3.21 4.44
CA LEU A 129 -22.93 1.91 3.99
C LEU A 129 -23.98 1.36 4.94
N LEU A 130 -23.69 1.30 6.24
CA LEU A 130 -24.63 0.76 7.25
C LEU A 130 -25.99 1.46 7.21
N LEU A 131 -25.99 2.81 7.19
CA LEU A 131 -27.22 3.62 7.06
C LEU A 131 -27.91 3.49 5.70
N THR A 132 -27.19 3.02 4.66
CA THR A 132 -27.77 2.75 3.34
C THR A 132 -28.36 1.36 3.26
N LEU A 133 -27.72 0.37 3.88
CA LEU A 133 -28.24 -1.00 3.94
C LEU A 133 -29.54 -1.07 4.72
N ARG A 134 -29.65 -0.31 5.83
CA ARG A 134 -30.81 -0.30 6.69
C ARG A 134 -30.89 1.01 7.50
N PRO A 135 -32.09 1.59 7.69
CA PRO A 135 -32.27 2.71 8.62
C PRO A 135 -32.01 2.24 10.05
N GLY A 136 -31.48 3.12 10.89
CA GLY A 136 -31.21 2.84 12.29
C GLY A 136 -30.70 4.06 13.05
N ARG A 137 -30.31 3.87 14.30
CA ARG A 137 -29.82 4.96 15.16
C ARG A 137 -28.47 5.45 14.67
N TRP A 138 -28.32 6.74 14.41
CA TRP A 138 -27.11 7.35 13.85
C TRP A 138 -25.85 7.08 14.67
N TRP A 139 -25.95 7.15 16.02
CA TRP A 139 -24.81 6.90 16.91
C TRP A 139 -24.33 5.45 16.84
N ALA A 140 -25.25 4.50 16.69
CA ALA A 140 -24.88 3.09 16.57
C ALA A 140 -24.18 2.78 15.23
N ALA A 141 -24.63 3.41 14.14
CA ALA A 141 -23.94 3.33 12.86
C ALA A 141 -22.54 3.96 12.94
N GLY A 142 -22.40 5.09 13.65
CA GLY A 142 -21.10 5.74 13.88
C GLY A 142 -20.14 4.86 14.70
N LEU A 143 -20.64 4.26 15.80
CA LEU A 143 -19.84 3.37 16.64
C LEU A 143 -19.38 2.12 15.89
N LEU A 144 -20.24 1.49 15.11
CA LEU A 144 -19.92 0.32 14.30
C LEU A 144 -19.03 0.66 13.11
N GLY A 145 -19.18 1.87 12.52
CA GLY A 145 -18.25 2.38 11.52
C GLY A 145 -16.84 2.57 12.07
N ALA A 146 -16.73 3.12 13.29
CA ALA A 146 -15.44 3.19 14.00
C ALA A 146 -14.88 1.81 14.34
N SER A 147 -15.73 0.87 14.78
CA SER A 147 -15.32 -0.53 15.03
C SER A 147 -14.68 -1.17 13.79
N TYR A 148 -15.22 -0.93 12.60
CA TYR A 148 -14.64 -1.37 11.34
C TYR A 148 -13.26 -0.78 11.08
N ALA A 149 -13.13 0.54 11.19
CA ALA A 149 -11.87 1.23 10.94
C ALA A 149 -10.78 0.90 11.97
N LEU A 150 -11.20 0.55 13.20
CA LEU A 150 -10.34 0.12 14.31
C LEU A 150 -10.21 -1.40 14.42
N CYS A 151 -10.59 -2.15 13.38
CA CYS A 151 -10.43 -3.60 13.40
C CYS A 151 -8.96 -4.00 13.53
N GLY A 152 -8.71 -5.20 14.07
CA GLY A 152 -7.38 -5.71 14.29
C GLY A 152 -6.50 -5.65 13.04
N TRP A 153 -7.06 -5.99 11.87
CA TRP A 153 -6.31 -5.89 10.61
C TRP A 153 -5.84 -4.46 10.31
N SER A 154 -6.66 -3.45 10.60
CA SER A 154 -6.31 -2.06 10.39
C SER A 154 -5.20 -1.60 11.34
N VAL A 155 -5.42 -1.74 12.66
CA VAL A 155 -4.50 -1.19 13.67
C VAL A 155 -3.23 -2.02 13.86
N LEU A 156 -3.28 -3.34 13.59
CA LEU A 156 -2.14 -4.22 13.83
C LEU A 156 -1.27 -4.43 12.58
N GLU A 157 -1.83 -4.35 11.37
CA GLU A 157 -1.13 -4.69 10.13
C GLU A 157 -1.15 -3.56 9.11
N ALA A 158 -2.32 -3.09 8.69
CA ALA A 158 -2.44 -2.14 7.60
C ALA A 158 -1.94 -0.73 7.96
N SER A 159 -1.92 -0.34 9.22
CA SER A 159 -1.32 0.92 9.67
C SER A 159 0.22 0.96 9.47
N TYR A 160 0.86 -0.17 9.25
CA TYR A 160 2.27 -0.31 8.87
C TYR A 160 2.46 -0.68 7.39
N ASN A 161 1.36 -0.87 6.65
CA ASN A 161 1.33 -1.17 5.22
C ASN A 161 0.27 -0.26 4.56
N LEU A 162 0.59 1.02 4.43
CA LEU A 162 -0.35 2.09 4.07
C LEU A 162 -1.24 1.77 2.85
N MET A 163 -0.70 1.10 1.84
CA MET A 163 -1.44 0.73 0.64
C MET A 163 -2.64 -0.16 0.94
N TRP A 164 -2.59 -0.96 2.03
CA TRP A 164 -3.69 -1.85 2.37
C TRP A 164 -4.89 -1.09 2.91
N LEU A 165 -4.69 0.03 3.60
CA LEU A 165 -5.77 0.87 4.12
C LEU A 165 -6.71 1.38 3.01
N ASP A 166 -6.25 1.48 1.77
CA ASP A 166 -7.13 1.80 0.64
C ASP A 166 -8.19 0.72 0.41
N GLY A 167 -7.88 -0.56 0.66
CA GLY A 167 -8.86 -1.64 0.66
C GLY A 167 -9.91 -1.51 1.75
N LEU A 168 -9.50 -1.04 2.92
CA LEU A 168 -10.43 -0.76 4.03
C LEU A 168 -11.44 0.33 3.64
N VAL A 169 -11.02 1.34 2.88
CA VAL A 169 -11.89 2.38 2.31
C VAL A 169 -12.72 1.85 1.14
N ALA A 170 -12.10 1.07 0.25
CA ALA A 170 -12.72 0.57 -0.97
C ALA A 170 -13.89 -0.38 -0.70
N PHE A 171 -13.78 -1.29 0.27
CA PHE A 171 -14.82 -2.29 0.52
C PHE A 171 -16.21 -1.69 0.78
N PRO A 172 -16.42 -0.79 1.75
CA PRO A 172 -17.73 -0.17 1.95
C PRO A 172 -18.17 0.73 0.78
N LEU A 173 -17.24 1.38 0.06
CA LEU A 173 -17.57 2.18 -1.13
C LEU A 173 -18.05 1.29 -2.28
N LEU A 174 -17.43 0.15 -2.53
CA LEU A 174 -17.86 -0.80 -3.56
C LEU A 174 -19.19 -1.47 -3.20
N CYS A 175 -19.43 -1.73 -1.92
CA CYS A 175 -20.77 -2.14 -1.45
C CYS A 175 -21.84 -1.07 -1.73
N LEU A 176 -21.52 0.22 -1.52
CA LEU A 176 -22.42 1.33 -1.88
C LEU A 176 -22.64 1.39 -3.40
N VAL A 177 -21.64 1.15 -4.23
CA VAL A 177 -21.81 1.02 -5.69
C VAL A 177 -22.78 -0.10 -6.01
N GLY A 178 -22.67 -1.26 -5.37
CA GLY A 178 -23.62 -2.36 -5.50
C GLY A 178 -25.06 -1.95 -5.18
N GLU A 179 -25.29 -1.19 -4.09
CA GLU A 179 -26.61 -0.66 -3.73
C GLU A 179 -27.10 0.39 -4.74
N TRP A 180 -26.22 1.23 -5.31
CA TRP A 180 -26.61 2.16 -6.38
C TRP A 180 -27.02 1.42 -7.66
N VAL A 181 -26.29 0.38 -8.05
CA VAL A 181 -26.63 -0.44 -9.22
C VAL A 181 -27.96 -1.17 -9.01
N ARG A 182 -28.16 -1.76 -7.81
CA ARG A 182 -29.42 -2.41 -7.42
C ARG A 182 -30.62 -1.46 -7.49
N GLY A 183 -30.44 -0.22 -7.03
CA GLY A 183 -31.46 0.82 -7.07
C GLY A 183 -31.54 1.62 -8.37
N GLY A 184 -30.72 1.30 -9.39
CA GLY A 184 -30.68 2.06 -10.64
C GLY A 184 -30.17 3.51 -10.50
N ARG A 185 -29.42 3.79 -9.42
CA ARG A 185 -28.95 5.14 -9.06
C ARG A 185 -27.49 5.35 -9.47
N ARG A 186 -27.08 6.61 -9.69
CA ARG A 186 -25.68 7.05 -9.88
C ARG A 186 -24.85 6.21 -10.88
N PRO A 187 -25.34 5.87 -12.06
CA PRO A 187 -24.65 4.92 -12.97
C PRO A 187 -23.37 5.45 -13.58
N LEU A 188 -23.12 6.76 -13.57
CA LEU A 188 -21.85 7.35 -13.99
C LEU A 188 -20.85 7.43 -12.84
N LEU A 189 -21.31 7.61 -11.60
CA LEU A 189 -20.43 7.69 -10.43
C LEU A 189 -19.91 6.30 -10.03
N GLY A 190 -20.68 5.23 -10.26
CA GLY A 190 -20.27 3.86 -9.94
C GLY A 190 -18.93 3.48 -10.55
N PRO A 191 -18.75 3.57 -11.88
CA PRO A 191 -17.46 3.28 -12.52
C PRO A 191 -16.31 4.15 -12.03
N VAL A 192 -16.56 5.43 -11.74
CA VAL A 192 -15.52 6.34 -11.19
C VAL A 192 -15.05 5.89 -9.82
N VAL A 193 -15.98 5.50 -8.93
CA VAL A 193 -15.63 4.97 -7.60
C VAL A 193 -14.84 3.67 -7.70
N VAL A 194 -15.23 2.78 -8.63
CA VAL A 194 -14.47 1.56 -8.90
C VAL A 194 -13.08 1.90 -9.42
N ALA A 195 -12.96 2.83 -10.38
CA ALA A 195 -11.67 3.26 -10.92
C ALA A 195 -10.76 3.82 -9.82
N LEU A 196 -11.28 4.71 -8.97
CA LEU A 196 -10.52 5.26 -7.84
C LEU A 196 -10.05 4.18 -6.86
N ALA A 197 -10.91 3.21 -6.53
CA ALA A 197 -10.55 2.11 -5.64
C ALA A 197 -9.43 1.24 -6.25
N TRP A 198 -9.53 0.89 -7.53
CA TRP A 198 -8.54 0.07 -8.22
C TRP A 198 -7.24 0.81 -8.52
N THR A 199 -7.29 2.12 -8.76
CA THR A 199 -6.10 2.96 -8.88
C THR A 199 -5.40 3.12 -7.54
N ALA A 200 -6.15 3.38 -6.45
CA ALA A 200 -5.56 3.59 -5.13
C ALA A 200 -4.77 2.38 -4.61
N ASN A 201 -5.32 1.18 -4.76
CA ASN A 201 -4.58 -0.08 -4.57
C ASN A 201 -5.32 -1.25 -5.24
N PHE A 202 -4.83 -1.69 -6.37
CA PHE A 202 -5.44 -2.76 -7.17
C PHE A 202 -5.62 -4.08 -6.40
N TYR A 203 -4.66 -4.43 -5.55
CA TYR A 203 -4.61 -5.72 -4.87
C TYR A 203 -5.70 -5.86 -3.80
N THR A 204 -5.87 -4.86 -2.96
CA THR A 204 -6.93 -4.84 -1.95
C THR A 204 -8.28 -4.49 -2.55
N ALA A 205 -8.34 -3.69 -3.63
CA ALA A 205 -9.56 -3.43 -4.39
C ALA A 205 -10.12 -4.69 -5.03
N TYR A 206 -9.28 -5.61 -5.51
CA TYR A 206 -9.69 -6.92 -5.98
C TYR A 206 -10.45 -7.70 -4.89
N MET A 207 -9.87 -7.80 -3.69
CA MET A 207 -10.51 -8.45 -2.53
C MET A 207 -11.81 -7.75 -2.12
N ALA A 208 -11.79 -6.42 -2.08
CA ALA A 208 -12.96 -5.60 -1.79
C ALA A 208 -14.08 -5.81 -2.81
N THR A 209 -13.74 -5.99 -4.10
CA THR A 209 -14.70 -6.25 -5.17
C THR A 209 -15.38 -7.61 -4.98
N ILE A 210 -14.62 -8.66 -4.63
CA ILE A 210 -15.18 -9.98 -4.29
C ILE A 210 -16.14 -9.83 -3.09
N GLY A 211 -15.70 -9.18 -2.03
CA GLY A 211 -16.53 -8.94 -0.85
C GLY A 211 -17.83 -8.18 -1.15
N ALA A 212 -17.73 -7.12 -1.96
CA ALA A 212 -18.89 -6.34 -2.37
C ALA A 212 -19.86 -7.13 -3.26
N ALA A 213 -19.35 -8.01 -4.14
CA ALA A 213 -20.18 -8.93 -4.93
C ALA A 213 -20.94 -9.90 -4.03
N LEU A 214 -20.30 -10.48 -3.00
CA LEU A 214 -20.94 -11.36 -2.03
C LEU A 214 -22.05 -10.63 -1.24
N VAL A 215 -21.79 -9.38 -0.79
CA VAL A 215 -22.79 -8.52 -0.17
C VAL A 215 -23.98 -8.29 -1.12
N LEU A 216 -23.71 -7.95 -2.38
CA LEU A 216 -24.76 -7.73 -3.40
C LEU A 216 -25.58 -9.01 -3.61
N LEU A 217 -24.97 -10.18 -3.68
CA LEU A 217 -25.66 -11.47 -3.81
C LEU A 217 -26.62 -11.71 -2.64
N VAL A 218 -26.15 -11.51 -1.40
CA VAL A 218 -27.02 -11.65 -0.20
C VAL A 218 -28.18 -10.63 -0.28
N ARG A 219 -27.92 -9.40 -0.68
CA ARG A 219 -28.95 -8.37 -0.84
C ARG A 219 -30.00 -8.76 -1.90
N LEU A 220 -29.61 -9.43 -2.98
CA LEU A 220 -30.53 -9.92 -4.00
C LEU A 220 -31.35 -11.12 -3.50
N LEU A 221 -30.73 -12.03 -2.73
CA LEU A 221 -31.42 -13.18 -2.14
C LEU A 221 -32.46 -12.78 -1.08
N LEU A 222 -32.26 -11.66 -0.40
CA LEU A 222 -33.17 -11.17 0.66
C LEU A 222 -34.34 -10.35 0.14
N VAL A 223 -34.36 -9.95 -1.13
CA VAL A 223 -35.50 -9.26 -1.74
C VAL A 223 -36.66 -10.24 -1.94
N LYS A 224 -37.75 -10.07 -1.17
CA LYS A 224 -38.99 -10.79 -1.38
C LYS A 224 -39.73 -10.29 -2.62
N GLY A 225 -40.15 -11.20 -3.46
CA GLY A 225 -41.23 -11.41 -4.40
C GLY A 225 -42.21 -10.29 -4.82
N GLU A 226 -41.88 -9.03 -4.80
CA GLU A 226 -42.73 -7.98 -5.31
C GLU A 226 -42.43 -7.51 -6.73
N THR A 227 -41.72 -8.29 -7.48
CA THR A 227 -41.39 -7.87 -8.85
C THR A 227 -41.50 -9.01 -9.85
N THR A 228 -42.55 -8.92 -10.62
CA THR A 228 -42.76 -9.56 -11.89
C THR A 228 -41.51 -9.55 -12.76
N GLY A 229 -40.84 -10.72 -12.88
CA GLY A 229 -39.76 -10.96 -13.80
C GLY A 229 -38.54 -11.65 -13.22
N ALA A 230 -38.39 -12.97 -13.46
CA ALA A 230 -37.24 -13.79 -13.12
C ALA A 230 -35.89 -13.23 -13.64
N HIS A 231 -35.92 -12.30 -14.58
CA HIS A 231 -34.74 -11.70 -15.20
C HIS A 231 -34.14 -10.48 -14.45
N ARG A 232 -34.76 -10.02 -13.37
CA ARG A 232 -34.34 -8.80 -12.66
C ARG A 232 -32.99 -8.95 -11.90
N PRO A 233 -32.76 -10.05 -11.14
CA PRO A 233 -31.45 -10.26 -10.47
C PRO A 233 -30.30 -10.37 -11.46
N VAL A 234 -30.47 -11.13 -12.55
CA VAL A 234 -29.45 -11.28 -13.60
C VAL A 234 -29.12 -9.94 -14.23
N ARG A 235 -30.13 -9.11 -14.52
CA ARG A 235 -29.92 -7.77 -15.07
C ARG A 235 -29.15 -6.85 -14.09
N VAL A 236 -29.38 -6.96 -12.79
CA VAL A 236 -28.60 -6.24 -11.77
C VAL A 236 -27.17 -6.72 -11.74
N LEU A 237 -26.93 -8.02 -11.78
CA LEU A 237 -25.60 -8.60 -11.81
C LEU A 237 -24.83 -8.19 -13.08
N LEU A 238 -25.44 -8.22 -14.23
CA LEU A 238 -24.83 -7.76 -15.50
C LEU A 238 -24.50 -6.26 -15.45
N ARG A 239 -25.36 -5.43 -14.88
CA ARG A 239 -25.07 -4.01 -14.67
C ARG A 239 -23.94 -3.80 -13.68
N ALA A 240 -23.88 -4.58 -12.61
CA ALA A 240 -22.79 -4.51 -11.63
C ALA A 240 -21.46 -4.92 -12.29
N ALA A 241 -21.44 -6.02 -13.04
CA ALA A 241 -20.29 -6.46 -13.79
C ALA A 241 -19.82 -5.39 -14.81
N GLY A 242 -20.74 -4.82 -15.59
CA GLY A 242 -20.42 -3.73 -16.53
C GLY A 242 -19.88 -2.48 -15.82
N THR A 243 -20.42 -2.12 -14.63
CA THR A 243 -19.92 -1.00 -13.81
C THR A 243 -18.51 -1.26 -13.33
N VAL A 244 -18.22 -2.47 -12.84
CA VAL A 244 -16.90 -2.88 -12.36
C VAL A 244 -15.89 -2.91 -13.52
N LEU A 245 -16.24 -3.58 -14.64
CA LEU A 245 -15.37 -3.67 -15.81
C LEU A 245 -15.04 -2.28 -16.40
N LEU A 246 -16.03 -1.39 -16.48
CA LEU A 246 -15.81 -0.01 -16.95
C LEU A 246 -14.89 0.75 -15.99
N GLY A 247 -15.05 0.59 -14.67
CA GLY A 247 -14.17 1.21 -13.70
C GLY A 247 -12.74 0.67 -13.75
N ILE A 248 -12.56 -0.65 -13.86
CA ILE A 248 -11.24 -1.29 -14.07
C ILE A 248 -10.62 -0.81 -15.38
N GLY A 249 -11.43 -0.69 -16.45
CA GLY A 249 -10.99 -0.13 -17.72
C GLY A 249 -10.44 1.29 -17.59
N LEU A 250 -11.09 2.16 -16.80
CA LEU A 250 -10.59 3.52 -16.54
C LEU A 250 -9.24 3.52 -15.79
N ALA A 251 -8.99 2.55 -14.92
CA ALA A 251 -7.74 2.39 -14.20
C ALA A 251 -6.65 1.66 -15.02
N ALA A 252 -6.98 1.14 -16.20
CA ALA A 252 -6.12 0.29 -17.02
C ALA A 252 -4.71 0.88 -17.32
N PRO A 253 -4.52 2.19 -17.55
CA PRO A 253 -3.19 2.75 -17.80
C PRO A 253 -2.19 2.39 -16.71
N LEU A 254 -2.59 2.47 -15.45
CA LEU A 254 -1.75 2.09 -14.33
C LEU A 254 -1.73 0.58 -14.10
N LEU A 255 -2.89 -0.08 -14.18
CA LEU A 255 -3.00 -1.51 -13.89
C LEU A 255 -2.18 -2.39 -14.83
N PHE A 256 -2.12 -2.08 -16.14
CA PHE A 256 -1.31 -2.84 -17.08
C PHE A 256 0.19 -2.66 -16.83
N THR A 257 0.63 -1.47 -16.45
CA THR A 257 2.04 -1.24 -16.11
C THR A 257 2.43 -1.97 -14.82
N VAL A 258 1.59 -1.96 -13.80
CA VAL A 258 1.79 -2.72 -12.55
C VAL A 258 1.79 -4.22 -12.82
N PHE A 259 0.84 -4.72 -13.60
CA PHE A 259 0.77 -6.15 -13.94
C PHE A 259 2.02 -6.64 -14.68
N LEU A 260 2.49 -5.90 -15.68
CA LEU A 260 3.70 -6.25 -16.41
C LEU A 260 4.97 -6.00 -15.57
N GLY A 261 4.99 -4.97 -14.72
CA GLY A 261 6.04 -4.77 -13.73
C GLY A 261 6.17 -5.97 -12.78
N THR A 262 5.05 -6.46 -12.24
CA THR A 262 5.02 -7.67 -11.40
C THR A 262 5.54 -8.91 -12.15
N ARG A 263 5.16 -9.05 -13.43
CA ARG A 263 5.58 -10.20 -14.25
C ARG A 263 7.09 -10.20 -14.54
N HIS A 264 7.71 -9.03 -14.61
CA HIS A 264 9.15 -8.86 -14.84
C HIS A 264 9.94 -8.67 -13.54
N ALA A 265 9.28 -8.67 -12.38
CA ALA A 265 9.92 -8.58 -11.08
C ALA A 265 10.64 -9.87 -10.73
N TYR A 266 11.72 -9.74 -9.94
CA TYR A 266 12.40 -10.89 -9.37
C TYR A 266 11.44 -11.74 -8.56
N PRO A 267 11.32 -13.05 -8.80
CA PRO A 267 10.27 -13.89 -8.20
C PRO A 267 10.35 -13.91 -6.67
N GLY A 268 11.56 -13.74 -6.12
CA GLY A 268 11.78 -13.70 -4.69
C GLY A 268 11.40 -15.02 -4.04
N TRP A 269 10.26 -15.04 -3.41
CA TRP A 269 9.86 -16.11 -2.51
C TRP A 269 8.51 -16.71 -2.92
N THR A 270 8.48 -18.01 -3.17
CA THR A 270 7.24 -18.78 -3.25
C THR A 270 7.02 -19.49 -1.90
N ARG A 271 5.94 -19.18 -1.21
CA ARG A 271 5.56 -19.85 0.05
C ARG A 271 4.31 -20.69 -0.17
N ASN A 272 4.33 -21.90 0.35
CA ASN A 272 3.09 -22.66 0.45
C ASN A 272 2.22 -22.09 1.56
N PHE A 273 0.93 -21.90 1.27
CA PHE A 273 -0.03 -21.48 2.28
C PHE A 273 -0.27 -22.62 3.28
N ALA A 274 -0.09 -22.29 4.56
CA ALA A 274 -0.52 -23.13 5.67
C ALA A 274 -1.60 -22.37 6.46
N PRO A 275 -2.78 -22.94 6.70
CA PRO A 275 -3.83 -22.28 7.47
C PRO A 275 -3.37 -22.04 8.91
N ALA A 276 -3.87 -20.98 9.51
CA ALA A 276 -3.69 -20.71 10.94
C ALA A 276 -4.49 -21.74 11.76
N SER A 277 -4.02 -22.08 12.96
CA SER A 277 -4.80 -22.88 13.88
C SER A 277 -6.12 -22.18 14.24
N TRP A 278 -7.18 -22.92 14.45
CA TRP A 278 -8.45 -22.33 14.86
C TRP A 278 -8.35 -21.65 16.23
N THR A 279 -7.50 -22.14 17.13
CA THR A 279 -7.21 -21.48 18.41
C THR A 279 -6.65 -20.07 18.19
N ASP A 280 -5.73 -19.91 17.25
CA ASP A 280 -5.19 -18.60 16.88
C ASP A 280 -6.25 -17.70 16.20
N VAL A 281 -7.06 -18.25 15.30
CA VAL A 281 -8.15 -17.50 14.65
C VAL A 281 -9.10 -16.92 15.69
N PHE A 282 -9.53 -17.69 16.68
CA PHE A 282 -10.39 -17.22 17.75
C PHE A 282 -9.66 -16.25 18.68
N ALA A 283 -8.40 -16.51 19.04
CA ALA A 283 -7.61 -15.59 19.86
C ALA A 283 -7.47 -14.22 19.19
N ARG A 284 -7.33 -14.18 17.87
CA ARG A 284 -7.19 -12.93 17.10
C ARG A 284 -8.49 -12.12 16.99
N THR A 285 -9.63 -12.61 17.46
CA THR A 285 -10.85 -11.82 17.68
C THR A 285 -10.81 -11.04 18.98
N LEU A 286 -9.92 -11.39 19.92
CA LEU A 286 -9.82 -10.83 21.27
C LEU A 286 -8.87 -9.63 21.30
N PRO A 287 -9.02 -8.70 22.29
CA PRO A 287 -8.16 -7.53 22.42
C PRO A 287 -6.73 -7.91 22.85
N ALA A 288 -5.78 -7.04 22.55
CA ALA A 288 -4.36 -7.15 22.94
C ALA A 288 -3.70 -8.48 22.54
N THR A 289 -3.98 -8.95 21.32
CA THR A 289 -3.34 -10.12 20.71
C THR A 289 -2.58 -9.68 19.45
N TYR A 290 -1.40 -10.25 19.22
CA TYR A 290 -0.61 -9.95 18.03
C TYR A 290 0.06 -11.20 17.46
N SER A 291 -0.02 -11.35 16.13
CA SER A 291 0.74 -12.30 15.31
C SER A 291 0.71 -11.86 13.87
N PHE A 292 1.83 -11.98 13.18
CA PHE A 292 1.97 -11.58 11.78
C PHE A 292 1.33 -12.59 10.80
N SER A 293 1.23 -13.86 11.19
CA SER A 293 0.82 -14.96 10.30
C SER A 293 -0.61 -15.44 10.50
N THR A 294 -1.39 -14.76 11.32
CA THR A 294 -2.79 -15.14 11.64
C THR A 294 -3.76 -14.00 11.34
N PRO A 295 -5.04 -14.29 11.01
CA PRO A 295 -6.00 -13.25 10.64
C PRO A 295 -6.33 -12.33 11.83
N ALA A 296 -6.08 -11.04 11.73
CA ALA A 296 -6.33 -10.07 12.78
C ALA A 296 -7.81 -9.60 12.76
N LEU A 297 -8.67 -10.25 13.54
CA LEU A 297 -10.14 -10.12 13.51
C LEU A 297 -10.75 -9.30 14.66
N PHE A 298 -9.95 -8.70 15.53
CA PHE A 298 -10.47 -7.87 16.63
C PHE A 298 -11.38 -6.76 16.09
N LEU A 299 -12.55 -6.56 16.73
CA LEU A 299 -13.54 -5.51 16.37
C LEU A 299 -14.08 -4.75 17.58
N GLY A 300 -13.59 -5.09 18.78
CA GLY A 300 -14.18 -4.69 20.05
C GLY A 300 -15.27 -5.66 20.52
N THR A 301 -15.30 -5.90 21.83
CA THR A 301 -16.14 -6.92 22.44
C THR A 301 -17.63 -6.68 22.19
N GLY A 302 -18.07 -5.40 22.19
CA GLY A 302 -19.47 -5.03 21.94
C GLY A 302 -19.94 -5.43 20.54
N THR A 303 -19.11 -5.20 19.52
CA THR A 303 -19.41 -5.59 18.14
C THR A 303 -19.45 -7.12 17.99
N LEU A 304 -18.48 -7.84 18.56
CA LEU A 304 -18.46 -9.30 18.54
C LEU A 304 -19.67 -9.90 19.27
N LEU A 305 -20.07 -9.33 20.42
CA LEU A 305 -21.28 -9.73 21.13
C LEU A 305 -22.52 -9.61 20.25
N LEU A 306 -22.68 -8.49 19.52
CA LEU A 306 -23.80 -8.27 18.60
C LEU A 306 -23.80 -9.25 17.43
N VAL A 307 -22.61 -9.59 16.88
CA VAL A 307 -22.48 -10.63 15.84
C VAL A 307 -22.95 -11.98 16.35
N CYS A 308 -22.46 -12.41 17.51
CA CYS A 308 -22.86 -13.68 18.12
C CYS A 308 -24.35 -13.69 18.53
N ALA A 309 -24.88 -12.58 19.01
CA ALA A 309 -26.29 -12.43 19.38
C ALA A 309 -27.24 -12.45 18.17
N LEU A 310 -26.77 -12.15 16.94
CA LEU A 310 -27.59 -12.14 15.72
C LEU A 310 -28.31 -13.47 15.52
N ALA A 311 -27.62 -14.59 15.70
CA ALA A 311 -28.21 -15.92 15.53
C ALA A 311 -29.44 -16.16 16.43
N PHE A 312 -29.48 -15.57 17.62
CA PHE A 312 -30.50 -15.72 18.64
C PHE A 312 -31.54 -14.59 18.66
N HIS A 313 -31.33 -13.52 17.86
CA HIS A 313 -32.17 -12.30 17.89
C HIS A 313 -33.46 -12.51 17.08
N ARG A 314 -34.54 -12.88 17.76
CA ARG A 314 -35.83 -13.24 17.14
C ARG A 314 -36.52 -12.11 16.37
N ALA A 315 -36.21 -10.85 16.66
CA ALA A 315 -36.76 -9.72 15.91
C ALA A 315 -36.24 -9.65 14.48
N VAL A 316 -35.04 -10.23 14.21
CA VAL A 316 -34.48 -10.33 12.87
C VAL A 316 -35.12 -11.52 12.16
N PRO A 317 -35.64 -11.39 10.93
CA PRO A 317 -36.23 -12.50 10.16
C PRO A 317 -35.24 -13.68 9.99
N ARG A 318 -35.73 -14.91 10.09
CA ARG A 318 -34.89 -16.11 10.00
C ARG A 318 -34.00 -16.15 8.76
N ARG A 319 -34.54 -15.77 7.57
CA ARG A 319 -33.79 -15.72 6.31
C ARG A 319 -32.62 -14.75 6.37
N GLU A 320 -32.85 -13.57 6.95
CA GLU A 320 -31.82 -12.53 7.05
C GLU A 320 -30.71 -12.94 8.04
N ARG A 321 -31.09 -13.52 9.20
CA ARG A 321 -30.12 -14.09 10.14
C ARG A 321 -29.27 -15.18 9.50
N ALA A 322 -29.90 -16.13 8.82
CA ALA A 322 -29.22 -17.24 8.16
C ALA A 322 -28.29 -16.78 7.03
N ALA A 323 -28.73 -15.79 6.22
CA ALA A 323 -27.94 -15.29 5.11
C ALA A 323 -26.68 -14.55 5.60
N TRP A 324 -26.78 -13.65 6.57
CA TRP A 324 -25.62 -12.92 7.07
C TRP A 324 -24.68 -13.79 7.89
N THR A 325 -25.21 -14.68 8.77
CA THR A 325 -24.39 -15.64 9.53
C THR A 325 -23.70 -16.61 8.59
N GLY A 326 -24.45 -17.15 7.60
CA GLY A 326 -23.89 -18.05 6.61
C GLY A 326 -22.79 -17.41 5.76
N LEU A 327 -22.96 -16.15 5.35
CA LEU A 327 -21.91 -15.43 4.60
C LEU A 327 -20.65 -15.22 5.45
N VAL A 328 -20.80 -14.84 6.72
CA VAL A 328 -19.66 -14.67 7.64
C VAL A 328 -18.90 -15.99 7.79
N VAL A 329 -19.61 -17.08 8.04
CA VAL A 329 -19.00 -18.42 8.17
C VAL A 329 -18.33 -18.86 6.86
N LEU A 330 -19.00 -18.69 5.72
CA LEU A 330 -18.45 -19.05 4.41
C LEU A 330 -17.14 -18.30 4.12
N VAL A 331 -17.11 -17.00 4.37
CA VAL A 331 -15.89 -16.18 4.14
C VAL A 331 -14.80 -16.57 5.14
N ALA A 332 -15.12 -16.80 6.41
CA ALA A 332 -14.15 -17.26 7.41
C ALA A 332 -13.51 -18.60 7.01
N LEU A 333 -14.32 -19.57 6.56
CA LEU A 333 -13.84 -20.87 6.06
C LEU A 333 -13.02 -20.72 4.78
N SER A 334 -13.43 -19.83 3.86
CA SER A 334 -12.72 -19.57 2.60
C SER A 334 -11.31 -19.01 2.82
N MET A 335 -11.05 -18.38 3.94
CA MET A 335 -9.72 -17.87 4.30
C MET A 335 -8.78 -18.98 4.76
N GLN A 336 -9.30 -20.09 5.26
CA GLN A 336 -8.53 -21.21 5.83
C GLN A 336 -8.32 -22.35 4.84
N TRP A 337 -9.05 -22.40 3.75
CA TRP A 337 -8.92 -23.44 2.73
C TRP A 337 -8.06 -22.95 1.57
N LYS A 338 -6.95 -23.63 1.26
CA LYS A 338 -5.95 -23.20 0.27
C LYS A 338 -6.53 -22.78 -1.09
N PRO A 339 -7.44 -23.52 -1.76
CA PRO A 339 -7.97 -23.10 -3.05
C PRO A 339 -8.70 -21.74 -3.00
N THR A 340 -9.59 -21.53 -2.03
CA THR A 340 -10.31 -20.28 -1.87
C THR A 340 -9.42 -19.15 -1.35
N HIS A 341 -8.43 -19.48 -0.50
CA HIS A 341 -7.40 -18.53 -0.09
C HIS A 341 -6.64 -17.98 -1.30
N LEU A 342 -6.27 -18.83 -2.26
CA LEU A 342 -5.61 -18.41 -3.49
C LEU A 342 -6.51 -17.52 -4.37
N ILE A 343 -7.83 -17.79 -4.41
CA ILE A 343 -8.78 -16.90 -5.12
C ILE A 343 -8.71 -15.48 -4.53
N TRP A 344 -8.67 -15.34 -3.21
CA TRP A 344 -8.52 -14.01 -2.58
C TRP A 344 -7.24 -13.28 -2.99
N HIS A 345 -6.19 -14.00 -3.37
CA HIS A 345 -4.84 -13.49 -3.61
C HIS A 345 -4.40 -13.56 -5.08
N VAL A 346 -5.36 -13.53 -6.03
CA VAL A 346 -5.08 -13.59 -7.47
C VAL A 346 -4.24 -14.83 -7.82
N PHE A 347 -4.62 -15.98 -7.24
CA PHE A 347 -4.00 -17.30 -7.43
C PHE A 347 -2.51 -17.40 -7.03
N ALA A 348 -1.99 -16.47 -6.23
CA ALA A 348 -0.64 -16.50 -5.72
C ALA A 348 -0.63 -16.45 -4.18
N THR A 349 0.26 -17.21 -3.54
CA THR A 349 0.47 -17.05 -2.09
C THR A 349 1.23 -15.74 -1.83
N PRO A 350 0.70 -14.83 -1.00
CA PRO A 350 1.36 -13.57 -0.74
C PRO A 350 2.66 -13.74 0.05
N ASN A 351 3.66 -12.93 -0.25
CA ASN A 351 4.83 -12.78 0.61
C ASN A 351 4.44 -11.96 1.85
N GLY A 352 4.94 -12.35 3.02
CA GLY A 352 4.60 -11.70 4.29
C GLY A 352 3.27 -12.17 4.87
N SER A 353 2.41 -11.24 5.36
CA SER A 353 1.12 -11.59 5.98
C SER A 353 0.20 -12.34 5.00
N PRO A 354 -0.25 -13.55 5.37
CA PRO A 354 -1.08 -14.37 4.49
C PRO A 354 -2.56 -14.00 4.50
N TYR A 355 -3.05 -13.23 5.49
CA TYR A 355 -4.48 -12.96 5.68
C TYR A 355 -4.88 -11.53 5.32
N ARG A 356 -4.41 -11.03 4.16
CA ARG A 356 -4.65 -9.66 3.71
C ARG A 356 -6.13 -9.34 3.45
N GLN A 357 -6.96 -10.35 3.16
CA GLN A 357 -8.41 -10.23 2.93
C GLN A 357 -9.23 -10.08 4.22
N THR A 358 -8.62 -10.10 5.40
CA THR A 358 -9.31 -10.05 6.71
C THR A 358 -10.21 -8.84 6.89
N PHE A 359 -9.89 -7.70 6.26
CA PHE A 359 -10.72 -6.50 6.31
C PHE A 359 -12.12 -6.71 5.71
N VAL A 360 -12.26 -7.60 4.72
CA VAL A 360 -13.56 -7.97 4.15
C VAL A 360 -14.40 -8.71 5.18
N LEU A 361 -13.82 -9.71 5.85
CA LEU A 361 -14.51 -10.43 6.92
C LEU A 361 -14.87 -9.50 8.08
N SER A 362 -13.96 -8.59 8.47
CA SER A 362 -14.24 -7.55 9.48
C SER A 362 -15.44 -6.69 9.11
N GLY A 363 -15.53 -6.27 7.85
CA GLY A 363 -16.67 -5.52 7.34
C GLY A 363 -17.98 -6.31 7.34
N LEU A 364 -17.94 -7.60 6.99
CA LEU A 364 -19.12 -8.47 7.06
C LEU A 364 -19.60 -8.69 8.49
N LEU A 365 -18.68 -8.85 9.45
CA LEU A 365 -18.99 -8.93 10.87
C LEU A 365 -19.68 -7.66 11.36
N VAL A 366 -19.20 -6.48 10.95
CA VAL A 366 -19.82 -5.18 11.28
C VAL A 366 -21.20 -5.04 10.64
N ILE A 367 -21.40 -5.49 9.40
CA ILE A 367 -22.73 -5.52 8.75
C ILE A 367 -23.67 -6.45 9.51
N ALA A 368 -23.19 -7.60 9.97
CA ALA A 368 -23.97 -8.53 10.79
C ALA A 368 -24.37 -7.92 12.15
N ALA A 369 -23.44 -7.24 12.83
CA ALA A 369 -23.70 -6.50 14.06
C ALA A 369 -24.73 -5.36 13.84
N TRP A 370 -24.60 -4.63 12.73
CA TRP A 370 -25.57 -3.60 12.33
C TRP A 370 -26.95 -4.20 12.07
N THR A 371 -27.01 -5.33 11.39
CA THR A 371 -28.27 -6.04 11.15
C THR A 371 -28.94 -6.37 12.47
N ALA A 372 -28.21 -6.95 13.45
CA ALA A 372 -28.76 -7.20 14.77
C ALA A 372 -29.31 -5.95 15.43
N LEU A 373 -28.53 -4.85 15.48
CA LEU A 373 -28.88 -3.66 16.24
C LEU A 373 -29.94 -2.79 15.54
N SER A 374 -30.05 -2.83 14.22
CA SER A 374 -31.04 -2.08 13.44
C SER A 374 -32.49 -2.56 13.64
N TYR A 375 -32.69 -3.80 14.07
CA TYR A 375 -34.00 -4.35 14.48
C TYR A 375 -34.33 -4.08 15.94
N GLY A 376 -33.49 -3.36 16.66
CA GLY A 376 -33.60 -3.06 18.08
C GLY A 376 -32.50 -3.67 18.91
N VAL A 377 -32.46 -3.31 20.19
CA VAL A 377 -31.49 -3.90 21.12
C VAL A 377 -31.82 -5.37 21.34
N PRO A 378 -30.86 -6.31 21.16
CA PRO A 378 -31.10 -7.74 21.41
C PRO A 378 -31.63 -7.97 22.83
N GLY A 379 -32.68 -8.79 22.96
CA GLY A 379 -33.22 -9.14 24.27
C GLY A 379 -32.31 -10.06 25.09
N GLY A 380 -32.61 -10.23 26.39
CA GLY A 380 -31.77 -10.98 27.32
C GLY A 380 -31.35 -12.36 26.82
N ARG A 381 -32.26 -13.16 26.25
CA ARG A 381 -31.94 -14.48 25.68
C ARG A 381 -30.96 -14.41 24.50
N ALA A 382 -31.05 -13.36 23.67
CA ALA A 382 -30.12 -13.19 22.56
C ALA A 382 -28.73 -12.71 23.04
N LEU A 383 -28.69 -11.82 24.04
CA LEU A 383 -27.44 -11.39 24.66
C LEU A 383 -26.75 -12.52 25.42
N THR A 384 -27.48 -13.34 26.19
CA THR A 384 -26.89 -14.49 26.90
C THR A 384 -26.40 -15.57 25.93
N GLY A 385 -27.18 -15.88 24.87
CA GLY A 385 -26.72 -16.81 23.84
C GLY A 385 -25.48 -16.29 23.11
N GLY A 386 -25.46 -15.01 22.75
CA GLY A 386 -24.28 -14.35 22.14
C GLY A 386 -23.07 -14.35 23.06
N ALA A 387 -23.26 -14.03 24.35
CA ALA A 387 -22.19 -14.07 25.34
C ALA A 387 -21.65 -15.50 25.56
N ALA A 388 -22.52 -16.51 25.55
CA ALA A 388 -22.10 -17.91 25.64
C ALA A 388 -21.22 -18.35 24.45
N VAL A 389 -21.61 -17.96 23.21
CA VAL A 389 -20.80 -18.23 22.01
C VAL A 389 -19.43 -17.51 22.10
N LEU A 390 -19.45 -16.24 22.53
CA LEU A 390 -18.22 -15.47 22.71
C LEU A 390 -17.31 -16.09 23.79
N ALA A 391 -17.91 -16.51 24.92
CA ALA A 391 -17.18 -17.17 26.00
C ALA A 391 -16.59 -18.51 25.54
N ALA A 392 -17.33 -19.32 24.80
CA ALA A 392 -16.83 -20.58 24.22
C ALA A 392 -15.65 -20.33 23.28
N GLY A 393 -15.77 -19.33 22.38
CA GLY A 393 -14.68 -18.91 21.51
C GLY A 393 -13.45 -18.41 22.28
N ALA A 394 -13.65 -17.62 23.34
CA ALA A 394 -12.60 -17.13 24.21
C ALA A 394 -11.92 -18.25 25.01
N SER A 395 -12.69 -19.23 25.50
CA SER A 395 -12.14 -20.43 26.18
C SER A 395 -11.28 -21.27 25.22
N PHE A 396 -11.75 -21.44 23.97
CA PHE A 396 -10.96 -22.13 22.95
C PHE A 396 -9.70 -21.37 22.57
N ALA A 397 -9.75 -20.01 22.55
CA ALA A 397 -8.62 -19.14 22.31
C ALA A 397 -7.53 -19.24 23.39
N ALA A 398 -7.83 -19.71 24.60
CA ALA A 398 -6.85 -19.87 25.70
C ALA A 398 -5.68 -20.80 25.33
N PHE A 399 -5.89 -21.71 24.39
CA PHE A 399 -4.84 -22.61 23.89
C PHE A 399 -3.90 -21.92 22.87
N SER A 400 -4.13 -20.66 22.50
CA SER A 400 -3.27 -19.91 21.59
C SER A 400 -2.15 -19.18 22.32
N ARG A 401 -0.95 -19.24 21.77
CA ARG A 401 0.21 -18.48 22.26
C ARG A 401 0.11 -16.97 22.01
N THR A 402 -0.89 -16.51 21.27
CA THR A 402 -1.10 -15.08 21.00
C THR A 402 -1.88 -14.37 22.11
N VAL A 403 -2.52 -15.13 23.00
CA VAL A 403 -3.22 -14.63 24.19
C VAL A 403 -2.21 -14.11 25.19
N THR A 404 -2.51 -12.96 25.78
CA THR A 404 -1.64 -12.25 26.74
C THR A 404 -2.33 -12.06 28.07
N VAL A 405 -1.57 -11.62 29.07
CA VAL A 405 -2.12 -11.28 30.40
C VAL A 405 -3.17 -10.17 30.36
N TYR A 406 -3.16 -9.33 29.30
CA TYR A 406 -4.12 -8.23 29.11
C TYR A 406 -5.41 -8.66 28.40
N THR A 407 -5.40 -9.79 27.67
CA THR A 407 -6.49 -10.21 26.79
C THR A 407 -7.80 -10.44 27.53
N TYR A 408 -7.81 -11.26 28.59
CA TYR A 408 -9.03 -11.59 29.33
C TYR A 408 -9.54 -10.45 30.22
N PRO A 409 -8.70 -9.68 30.95
CA PRO A 409 -9.17 -8.48 31.64
C PRO A 409 -9.84 -7.48 30.71
N LEU A 410 -9.24 -7.17 29.55
CA LEU A 410 -9.83 -6.28 28.55
C LEU A 410 -11.12 -6.85 27.95
N LEU A 411 -11.18 -8.16 27.69
CA LEU A 411 -12.40 -8.82 27.24
C LEU A 411 -13.52 -8.72 28.28
N GLY A 412 -13.23 -9.01 29.57
CA GLY A 412 -14.19 -8.95 30.66
C GLY A 412 -14.76 -7.55 30.87
N LEU A 413 -13.88 -6.52 30.94
CA LEU A 413 -14.28 -5.13 31.04
C LEU A 413 -15.13 -4.68 29.84
N GLY A 414 -14.71 -5.05 28.62
CA GLY A 414 -15.44 -4.74 27.39
C GLY A 414 -16.81 -5.42 27.35
N LEU A 415 -16.89 -6.68 27.80
CA LEU A 415 -18.16 -7.42 27.85
C LEU A 415 -19.11 -6.82 28.88
N ALA A 416 -18.63 -6.51 30.08
CA ALA A 416 -19.42 -5.87 31.11
C ALA A 416 -19.97 -4.51 30.64
N ALA A 417 -19.11 -3.68 30.05
CA ALA A 417 -19.50 -2.39 29.50
C ALA A 417 -20.48 -2.51 28.32
N ALA A 418 -20.26 -3.49 27.41
CA ALA A 418 -21.16 -3.72 26.29
C ALA A 418 -22.54 -4.21 26.75
N VAL A 419 -22.59 -5.21 27.62
CA VAL A 419 -23.85 -5.73 28.18
C VAL A 419 -24.55 -4.66 28.99
N GLY A 420 -23.85 -3.97 29.88
CA GLY A 420 -24.40 -2.87 30.69
C GLY A 420 -24.97 -1.75 29.83
N GLY A 421 -24.20 -1.31 28.82
CA GLY A 421 -24.62 -0.28 27.86
C GLY A 421 -25.86 -0.70 27.07
N LEU A 422 -25.91 -1.92 26.54
CA LEU A 422 -27.05 -2.44 25.78
C LEU A 422 -28.31 -2.61 26.67
N VAL A 423 -28.14 -3.09 27.90
CA VAL A 423 -29.23 -3.22 28.87
C VAL A 423 -29.80 -1.86 29.25
N LEU A 424 -28.94 -0.86 29.53
CA LEU A 424 -29.37 0.52 29.82
C LEU A 424 -30.13 1.13 28.63
N LEU A 425 -29.64 0.91 27.38
CA LEU A 425 -30.34 1.36 26.17
C LEU A 425 -31.70 0.68 25.99
N GLY A 426 -31.82 -0.59 26.31
CA GLY A 426 -33.06 -1.34 26.28
C GLY A 426 -34.07 -0.83 27.33
N ARG A 427 -33.55 -0.40 28.48
CA ARG A 427 -34.39 0.22 29.56
C ARG A 427 -34.78 1.64 29.23
N ALA A 428 -33.90 2.43 28.64
CA ALA A 428 -34.14 3.82 28.26
C ALA A 428 -35.28 4.00 27.23
N GLY A 429 -35.64 2.93 26.52
CA GLY A 429 -36.82 2.92 25.63
C GLY A 429 -38.19 2.74 26.33
N ARG A 430 -38.24 2.61 27.66
CA ARG A 430 -39.46 2.40 28.44
C ARG A 430 -39.98 3.73 29.00
N VAL A 431 -41.28 3.84 29.27
CA VAL A 431 -41.97 5.06 29.68
C VAL A 431 -41.42 5.72 30.96
N ARG A 432 -40.71 4.96 31.83
CA ARG A 432 -40.13 5.46 33.09
C ARG A 432 -38.59 5.51 33.09
N ALA A 433 -37.99 5.80 31.94
CA ALA A 433 -36.53 5.84 31.83
C ALA A 433 -35.95 7.13 32.46
N HIS A 434 -34.92 7.00 33.29
CA HIS A 434 -34.18 8.15 33.78
C HIS A 434 -33.28 8.75 32.69
N ARG A 435 -33.17 10.08 32.64
CA ARG A 435 -32.39 10.84 31.61
C ARG A 435 -30.90 10.48 31.56
N TRP A 436 -30.33 9.99 32.66
CA TRP A 436 -28.91 9.59 32.74
C TRP A 436 -28.61 8.26 32.01
N GLN A 437 -29.57 7.34 31.89
CA GLN A 437 -29.40 6.01 31.32
C GLN A 437 -28.79 6.01 29.90
N PRO A 438 -29.30 6.81 28.92
CA PRO A 438 -28.69 6.85 27.60
C PRO A 438 -27.31 7.47 27.58
N VAL A 439 -26.98 8.37 28.50
CA VAL A 439 -25.65 8.99 28.61
C VAL A 439 -24.64 7.97 29.13
N VAL A 440 -24.94 7.27 30.22
CA VAL A 440 -24.08 6.22 30.76
C VAL A 440 -23.93 5.07 29.78
N ALA A 441 -24.99 4.67 29.07
CA ALA A 441 -24.93 3.68 28.03
C ALA A 441 -23.96 4.09 26.90
N ALA A 442 -24.03 5.35 26.46
CA ALA A 442 -23.13 5.89 25.44
C ALA A 442 -21.67 5.89 25.94
N LEU A 443 -21.42 6.34 27.16
CA LEU A 443 -20.09 6.34 27.77
C LEU A 443 -19.51 4.92 27.86
N LEU A 444 -20.30 3.95 28.30
CA LEU A 444 -19.88 2.55 28.38
C LEU A 444 -19.54 1.97 27.00
N LEU A 445 -20.40 2.17 25.99
CA LEU A 445 -20.20 1.60 24.66
C LEU A 445 -19.05 2.28 23.91
N VAL A 446 -18.98 3.61 23.96
CA VAL A 446 -17.91 4.39 23.31
C VAL A 446 -16.59 4.16 24.02
N GLY A 447 -16.59 4.19 25.35
CA GLY A 447 -15.40 3.97 26.18
C GLY A 447 -14.83 2.56 26.03
N ALA A 448 -15.71 1.53 25.98
CA ALA A 448 -15.27 0.17 25.71
C ALA A 448 -14.64 0.02 24.33
N GLN A 449 -15.27 0.56 23.28
CA GLN A 449 -14.77 0.49 21.91
C GLN A 449 -13.43 1.23 21.75
N ALA A 450 -13.37 2.49 22.21
CA ALA A 450 -12.16 3.30 22.11
C ALA A 450 -11.03 2.75 22.99
N GLY A 451 -11.34 2.39 24.25
CA GLY A 451 -10.37 1.88 25.20
C GLY A 451 -9.75 0.55 24.75
N GLN A 452 -10.56 -0.41 24.29
CA GLN A 452 -10.06 -1.67 23.77
C GLN A 452 -9.23 -1.50 22.49
N ALA A 453 -9.66 -0.62 21.58
CA ALA A 453 -8.91 -0.33 20.36
C ALA A 453 -7.57 0.34 20.70
N ALA A 454 -7.56 1.35 21.57
CA ALA A 454 -6.33 2.02 22.01
C ALA A 454 -5.37 1.07 22.73
N ALA A 455 -5.88 0.21 23.63
CA ALA A 455 -5.08 -0.80 24.32
C ALA A 455 -4.49 -1.83 23.34
N THR A 456 -5.27 -2.27 22.35
CA THR A 456 -4.82 -3.22 21.33
C THR A 456 -3.77 -2.60 20.41
N THR A 457 -3.95 -1.34 19.98
CA THR A 457 -2.98 -0.57 19.20
C THR A 457 -1.66 -0.43 19.99
N SER A 458 -1.75 0.08 21.22
CA SER A 458 -0.58 0.28 22.08
C SER A 458 0.20 -1.02 22.33
N TYR A 459 -0.51 -2.12 22.56
CA TYR A 459 0.12 -3.44 22.73
C TYR A 459 0.89 -3.87 21.48
N ALA A 460 0.24 -3.78 20.32
CA ALA A 460 0.85 -4.19 19.05
C ALA A 460 2.07 -3.36 18.69
N ASP A 461 1.99 -2.05 18.88
CA ASP A 461 3.08 -1.13 18.58
C ASP A 461 4.30 -1.38 19.48
N ARG A 462 4.07 -1.60 20.77
CA ARG A 462 5.16 -1.98 21.70
C ARG A 462 5.82 -3.30 21.29
N VAL A 463 5.01 -4.31 20.90
CA VAL A 463 5.55 -5.60 20.49
C VAL A 463 6.36 -5.47 19.20
N LYS A 464 5.87 -4.71 18.22
CA LYS A 464 6.57 -4.49 16.94
C LYS A 464 7.87 -3.75 17.14
N ILE A 465 7.85 -2.61 17.81
CA ILE A 465 9.05 -1.80 18.06
C ILE A 465 10.09 -2.54 18.89
N HIS A 466 9.66 -3.45 19.77
CA HIS A 466 10.57 -4.26 20.58
C HIS A 466 11.18 -5.43 19.84
N ARG A 467 10.43 -6.02 18.89
CA ARG A 467 10.87 -7.20 18.11
C ARG A 467 11.56 -6.84 16.79
N LEU A 468 11.22 -5.68 16.22
CA LEU A 468 11.76 -5.20 14.96
C LEU A 468 12.62 -3.97 15.30
N ASP A 469 13.90 -4.09 15.12
CA ASP A 469 14.89 -3.03 15.39
C ASP A 469 15.46 -2.42 14.09
N ASP A 470 14.90 -2.81 12.94
CA ASP A 470 15.25 -2.33 11.61
C ASP A 470 14.49 -1.06 11.22
N TYR A 471 14.60 -0.01 12.01
CA TYR A 471 13.95 1.26 11.72
C TYR A 471 14.97 2.33 11.33
N ALA A 472 14.52 3.22 10.43
CA ALA A 472 15.33 4.35 10.01
C ALA A 472 15.60 5.29 11.19
N PRO A 473 16.84 5.68 11.46
CA PRO A 473 17.14 6.73 12.41
C PRO A 473 16.67 8.08 11.85
N TRP A 474 15.85 8.79 12.65
CA TRP A 474 15.36 10.12 12.33
C TRP A 474 16.10 11.18 13.13
N GLY A 475 16.15 12.41 12.59
CA GLY A 475 16.78 13.54 13.24
C GLY A 475 18.14 13.90 12.62
N ARG A 476 18.99 14.56 13.38
CA ARG A 476 20.21 15.21 12.90
C ARG A 476 21.12 14.35 12.01
N HIS A 477 21.26 13.06 12.31
CA HIS A 477 22.10 12.17 11.52
C HIS A 477 21.57 11.97 10.09
N LEU A 478 20.26 11.80 9.92
CA LEU A 478 19.62 11.71 8.61
C LEU A 478 19.78 13.02 7.83
N ASP A 479 19.63 14.16 8.52
CA ASP A 479 19.79 15.49 7.91
C ASP A 479 21.24 15.72 7.46
N GLU A 480 22.24 15.29 8.26
CA GLU A 480 23.67 15.34 7.94
C GLU A 480 24.00 14.45 6.73
N GLU A 481 23.42 13.25 6.65
CA GLU A 481 23.58 12.34 5.53
C GLU A 481 22.99 12.94 4.24
N ALA A 482 21.77 13.46 4.29
CA ALA A 482 21.11 14.10 3.16
C ALA A 482 21.89 15.35 2.68
N ALA A 483 22.41 16.16 3.61
CA ALA A 483 23.25 17.31 3.28
C ALA A 483 24.58 16.89 2.63
N ALA A 484 25.21 15.81 3.10
CA ALA A 484 26.43 15.27 2.53
C ALA A 484 26.21 14.71 1.11
N VAL A 485 25.08 14.03 0.87
CA VAL A 485 24.70 13.56 -0.46
C VAL A 485 24.48 14.73 -1.40
N ALA A 486 23.70 15.75 -0.99
CA ALA A 486 23.43 16.95 -1.79
C ALA A 486 24.72 17.74 -2.09
N GLY A 487 25.66 17.81 -1.12
CA GLY A 487 26.95 18.48 -1.30
C GLY A 487 27.95 17.70 -2.18
N ALA A 488 27.69 16.43 -2.46
CA ALA A 488 28.50 15.57 -3.31
C ALA A 488 27.88 15.35 -4.70
N ASP A 489 26.66 15.80 -4.91
CA ASP A 489 25.91 15.56 -6.15
C ASP A 489 26.50 16.30 -7.36
N ASP A 490 26.68 15.55 -8.46
CA ASP A 490 27.12 16.08 -9.76
C ASP A 490 26.42 15.31 -10.91
N TRP A 491 25.18 14.89 -10.66
CA TRP A 491 24.35 14.19 -11.64
C TRP A 491 24.01 15.10 -12.83
N PRO A 492 24.14 14.65 -14.10
CA PRO A 492 24.40 13.29 -14.55
C PRO A 492 25.88 13.03 -14.95
N ARG A 493 26.82 13.80 -14.51
CA ARG A 493 28.25 13.58 -14.78
C ARG A 493 28.73 12.29 -14.14
N TYR A 494 28.37 12.07 -12.88
CA TYR A 494 28.53 10.81 -12.15
C TYR A 494 27.38 10.66 -11.14
N ARG A 495 27.25 9.48 -10.55
CA ARG A 495 26.30 9.18 -9.48
C ARG A 495 26.91 9.45 -8.11
N THR A 496 26.06 9.90 -7.19
CA THR A 496 26.34 9.91 -5.75
C THR A 496 25.61 8.75 -5.11
N ASP A 497 26.32 7.80 -4.49
CA ASP A 497 25.73 6.64 -3.83
C ASP A 497 25.76 6.85 -2.31
N PRO A 498 24.61 6.85 -1.59
CA PRO A 498 24.54 6.99 -0.13
C PRO A 498 25.13 5.79 0.63
N GLY A 499 25.64 4.80 -0.08
CA GLY A 499 26.41 3.71 0.51
C GLY A 499 25.59 2.48 0.87
N ARG A 500 26.28 1.54 1.53
CA ARG A 500 25.70 0.24 1.93
C ARG A 500 25.19 0.23 3.37
N GLU A 501 25.69 1.05 4.21
CA GLU A 501 25.35 1.16 5.64
C GLU A 501 24.09 2.02 5.77
N GLN A 502 22.99 1.40 5.41
CA GLN A 502 21.71 2.01 5.14
C GLN A 502 20.94 2.35 6.40
N THR A 503 20.23 3.46 6.34
CA THR A 503 19.13 3.76 7.24
C THR A 503 17.86 3.00 6.82
N THR A 504 17.66 2.81 5.50
CA THR A 504 16.52 2.06 4.94
C THR A 504 16.95 1.18 3.77
N GLY A 505 16.03 0.34 3.27
CA GLY A 505 16.24 -0.41 2.02
C GLY A 505 16.16 0.47 0.76
N ASN A 506 15.82 1.75 0.88
CA ASN A 506 15.64 2.72 -0.21
C ASN A 506 16.26 4.07 0.14
N ASP A 507 17.46 4.11 0.69
CA ASP A 507 18.14 5.33 1.10
C ASP A 507 18.19 6.40 0.01
N PRO A 508 18.46 6.09 -1.28
CA PRO A 508 18.49 7.12 -2.31
C PRO A 508 17.17 7.90 -2.47
N LEU A 509 16.02 7.28 -2.15
CA LEU A 509 14.72 7.97 -2.17
C LEU A 509 14.51 8.88 -0.97
N LEU A 510 15.22 8.62 0.13
CA LEU A 510 15.06 9.36 1.37
C LEU A 510 16.08 10.48 1.49
N VAL A 511 17.37 10.17 1.26
CA VAL A 511 18.48 11.10 1.46
C VAL A 511 19.02 11.70 0.17
N GLY A 512 18.60 11.20 -1.00
CA GLY A 512 19.09 11.64 -2.32
C GLY A 512 20.15 10.71 -2.91
N GLY A 513 20.71 11.12 -4.06
CA GLY A 513 21.69 10.36 -4.83
C GLY A 513 21.08 9.27 -5.72
N GLU A 514 21.91 8.61 -6.57
CA GLU A 514 21.49 7.62 -7.56
C GLU A 514 22.09 6.23 -7.27
N GLY A 515 22.08 5.83 -6.00
CA GLY A 515 22.70 4.61 -5.51
C GLY A 515 22.06 3.31 -5.97
N GLY A 516 22.79 2.23 -5.69
CA GLY A 516 22.37 0.87 -6.03
C GLY A 516 21.35 0.25 -5.07
N SER A 517 21.03 0.88 -3.95
CA SER A 517 20.05 0.34 -3.00
C SER A 517 18.64 0.43 -3.54
N TYR A 518 17.88 -0.68 -3.44
CA TYR A 518 16.49 -0.69 -3.90
C TYR A 518 15.71 -1.84 -3.27
N TYR A 519 14.59 -1.51 -2.64
CA TYR A 519 13.67 -2.48 -2.06
C TYR A 519 12.23 -2.24 -2.54
N SER A 520 11.74 -3.15 -3.37
CA SER A 520 10.37 -3.13 -3.87
C SER A 520 9.84 -4.53 -4.14
N SER A 521 8.51 -4.66 -4.11
CA SER A 521 7.83 -5.83 -4.70
C SER A 521 8.02 -5.91 -6.22
N MET A 522 8.45 -4.81 -6.85
CA MET A 522 8.65 -4.64 -8.29
C MET A 522 10.12 -4.66 -8.70
N THR A 523 11.05 -4.98 -7.77
CA THR A 523 12.48 -5.05 -8.08
C THR A 523 12.73 -5.91 -9.33
N PRO A 524 13.33 -5.37 -10.41
CA PRO A 524 13.43 -6.08 -11.67
C PRO A 524 14.36 -7.30 -11.61
N ASP A 525 13.95 -8.41 -12.21
CA ASP A 525 14.76 -9.65 -12.26
C ASP A 525 16.16 -9.44 -12.85
N PRO A 526 16.35 -8.74 -13.99
CA PRO A 526 17.68 -8.51 -14.55
C PRO A 526 18.59 -7.73 -13.60
N TYR A 527 18.05 -6.72 -12.90
CA TYR A 527 18.82 -5.95 -11.92
C TYR A 527 19.30 -6.83 -10.76
N THR A 528 18.40 -7.59 -10.13
CA THR A 528 18.76 -8.47 -9.01
C THR A 528 19.82 -9.51 -9.42
N ARG A 529 19.68 -10.12 -10.60
CA ARG A 529 20.65 -11.12 -11.09
C ARG A 529 22.02 -10.51 -11.38
N THR A 530 22.03 -9.36 -12.02
CA THR A 530 23.28 -8.64 -12.33
C THR A 530 24.01 -8.25 -11.06
N MET A 531 23.32 -7.59 -10.13
CA MET A 531 23.92 -7.16 -8.87
C MET A 531 24.41 -8.36 -8.03
N ALA A 532 23.65 -9.44 -7.98
CA ALA A 532 24.06 -10.67 -7.31
C ALA A 532 25.31 -11.30 -7.93
N ALA A 533 25.42 -11.28 -9.26
CA ALA A 533 26.61 -11.79 -9.98
C ALA A 533 27.85 -10.94 -9.70
N LEU A 534 27.69 -9.64 -9.41
CA LEU A 534 28.77 -8.72 -9.04
C LEU A 534 29.12 -8.76 -7.55
N GLY A 535 28.40 -9.57 -6.74
CA GLY A 535 28.69 -9.74 -5.32
C GLY A 535 27.80 -8.93 -4.38
N ALA A 536 26.72 -8.34 -4.88
CA ALA A 536 25.77 -7.63 -4.01
C ALA A 536 25.07 -8.58 -3.04
N GLY A 537 24.86 -8.09 -1.83
CA GLY A 537 24.02 -8.72 -0.85
C GLY A 537 22.55 -8.35 -1.05
N TRP A 538 21.68 -9.14 -0.46
CA TRP A 538 20.25 -8.86 -0.43
C TRP A 538 19.58 -9.35 0.85
N THR A 539 18.41 -8.76 1.12
CA THR A 539 17.40 -9.31 2.02
C THR A 539 16.12 -9.62 1.24
N SER A 540 15.06 -10.03 1.93
CA SER A 540 13.76 -10.30 1.31
C SER A 540 13.84 -11.18 0.05
N ARG A 541 14.79 -12.14 0.05
CA ARG A 541 15.05 -13.10 -1.04
C ARG A 541 15.26 -12.42 -2.40
N GLY A 542 16.12 -11.41 -2.44
CA GLY A 542 16.53 -10.72 -3.64
C GLY A 542 15.65 -9.55 -4.06
N ARG A 543 14.64 -9.17 -3.25
CA ARG A 543 13.81 -7.98 -3.51
C ARG A 543 14.32 -6.71 -2.85
N SER A 544 15.18 -6.83 -1.83
CA SER A 544 15.89 -5.72 -1.21
C SER A 544 17.38 -5.88 -1.48
N MET A 545 17.88 -5.14 -2.46
CA MET A 545 19.29 -5.13 -2.88
C MET A 545 20.04 -4.06 -2.12
N GLN A 546 21.28 -4.37 -1.76
CA GLN A 546 22.18 -3.44 -1.09
C GLN A 546 23.18 -2.85 -2.09
N SER A 547 23.63 -1.63 -1.87
CA SER A 547 24.75 -1.05 -2.59
C SER A 547 26.04 -1.89 -2.37
N LEU A 548 26.89 -1.99 -3.38
CA LEU A 548 28.05 -2.87 -3.32
C LEU A 548 29.22 -2.33 -2.49
N ASP A 549 29.38 -1.04 -2.38
CA ASP A 549 30.55 -0.39 -1.75
C ASP A 549 31.89 -1.02 -2.20
N ASN A 550 32.12 -0.98 -3.51
CA ASN A 550 33.30 -1.58 -4.16
C ASN A 550 33.77 -0.69 -5.31
N PRO A 551 35.05 -0.26 -5.35
CA PRO A 551 35.55 0.71 -6.33
C PRO A 551 35.42 0.26 -7.79
N VAL A 552 35.49 -1.07 -8.04
CA VAL A 552 35.31 -1.60 -9.40
C VAL A 552 33.87 -1.46 -9.87
N THR A 553 32.91 -1.73 -8.98
CA THR A 553 31.50 -1.52 -9.29
C THR A 553 31.14 -0.03 -9.36
N ASP A 554 31.82 0.81 -8.58
CA ASP A 554 31.69 2.25 -8.69
C ASP A 554 32.10 2.74 -10.09
N ALA A 555 33.22 2.24 -10.62
CA ALA A 555 33.63 2.52 -11.99
C ALA A 555 32.62 1.97 -13.04
N ILE A 556 32.07 0.76 -12.85
CA ILE A 556 31.07 0.17 -13.74
C ILE A 556 29.79 1.00 -13.81
N PHE A 557 29.30 1.48 -12.64
CA PHE A 557 28.04 2.21 -12.53
C PHE A 557 28.22 3.73 -12.53
N SER A 558 29.44 4.25 -12.81
CA SER A 558 29.72 5.69 -12.85
C SER A 558 29.41 6.37 -11.51
N VAL A 559 29.78 5.75 -10.39
CA VAL A 559 29.68 6.35 -9.06
C VAL A 559 30.97 7.14 -8.79
N GLY A 560 30.89 8.47 -8.76
CA GLY A 560 32.02 9.37 -8.52
C GLY A 560 32.09 9.87 -7.08
N ALA A 561 31.00 9.79 -6.35
CA ALA A 561 30.94 10.13 -4.93
C ALA A 561 30.21 9.04 -4.13
N ARG A 562 30.80 8.69 -3.01
CA ARG A 562 30.20 7.74 -2.07
C ARG A 562 30.14 8.35 -0.70
N VAL A 563 28.91 8.38 -0.14
CA VAL A 563 28.65 8.81 1.22
C VAL A 563 28.62 7.58 2.13
N ARG A 564 29.33 7.65 3.26
CA ARG A 564 29.31 6.60 4.29
C ARG A 564 28.83 7.21 5.59
N SER A 565 27.77 6.64 6.12
CA SER A 565 27.28 6.93 7.46
C SER A 565 27.33 5.64 8.26
N ALA A 566 27.94 5.66 9.45
CA ALA A 566 27.92 4.50 10.31
C ALA A 566 26.54 4.40 10.99
N PRO A 567 25.72 3.35 10.76
CA PRO A 567 24.44 3.19 11.42
C PRO A 567 24.68 2.83 12.89
N GLY A 568 24.76 3.84 13.74
CA GLY A 568 24.81 3.63 15.18
C GLY A 568 23.41 3.47 15.74
N ARG A 569 23.11 2.38 16.46
CA ARG A 569 21.94 2.28 17.35
C ARG A 569 21.86 3.43 18.37
N LYS A 570 22.93 4.20 18.54
CA LYS A 570 23.08 5.32 19.51
C LYS A 570 23.41 6.65 18.86
N GLY A 571 23.26 6.79 17.55
CA GLY A 571 23.50 8.05 16.85
C GLY A 571 24.99 8.39 16.68
N ALA A 572 25.36 8.78 15.47
CA ALA A 572 26.59 9.51 15.15
C ALA A 572 27.88 8.70 15.00
N GLY A 573 27.94 7.84 13.98
CA GLY A 573 29.17 7.78 13.19
C GLY A 573 29.27 9.06 12.34
N ALA A 574 30.46 9.63 12.17
CA ALA A 574 30.62 10.78 11.28
C ALA A 574 30.23 10.40 9.87
N VAL A 575 29.43 11.25 9.20
CA VAL A 575 29.15 11.12 7.78
C VAL A 575 30.40 11.51 7.02
N THR A 576 30.89 10.64 6.14
CA THR A 576 32.09 10.86 5.35
C THR A 576 31.77 10.76 3.86
N VAL A 577 32.40 11.60 3.05
CA VAL A 577 32.27 11.59 1.58
C VAL A 577 33.61 11.24 0.99
N THR A 578 33.65 10.18 0.17
CA THR A 578 34.79 9.85 -0.66
C THR A 578 34.48 10.14 -2.10
N ARG A 579 35.41 10.76 -2.83
CA ARG A 579 35.31 11.04 -4.27
C ARG A 579 36.42 10.28 -5.00
N GLU A 580 36.04 9.59 -6.08
CA GLU A 580 36.96 8.88 -6.95
C GLU A 580 36.63 9.21 -8.41
N ALA A 581 37.64 9.06 -9.29
CA ALA A 581 37.39 9.25 -10.72
C ALA A 581 36.42 8.16 -11.22
N ALA A 582 35.37 8.59 -11.91
CA ALA A 582 34.38 7.71 -12.51
C ALA A 582 34.33 7.89 -14.03
N PRO A 583 34.21 6.79 -14.81
CA PRO A 583 33.94 6.90 -16.24
C PRO A 583 32.57 7.55 -16.49
N PRO A 584 32.30 8.08 -17.70
CA PRO A 584 30.99 8.60 -18.06
C PRO A 584 29.92 7.48 -18.01
N LEU A 585 28.63 7.83 -17.88
CA LEU A 585 27.50 6.89 -17.84
C LEU A 585 27.41 5.97 -19.07
N VAL A 586 28.04 6.34 -20.17
CA VAL A 586 28.08 5.54 -21.41
C VAL A 586 29.54 5.31 -21.80
N THR A 587 29.92 4.05 -21.80
CA THR A 587 31.28 3.61 -22.14
C THR A 587 31.24 2.69 -23.35
N VAL A 588 32.36 2.56 -24.10
CA VAL A 588 32.43 1.72 -25.30
C VAL A 588 33.24 0.45 -24.99
N ARG A 589 32.71 -0.68 -25.36
CA ARG A 589 33.41 -1.97 -25.32
C ARG A 589 33.83 -2.37 -26.70
N PRO A 590 35.04 -2.98 -26.86
CA PRO A 590 35.53 -3.41 -28.18
C PRO A 590 34.58 -4.41 -28.85
N PRO A 591 34.63 -4.53 -30.18
CA PRO A 591 33.83 -5.52 -30.90
C PRO A 591 34.22 -6.93 -30.48
N GLY A 592 33.25 -7.81 -30.28
CA GLY A 592 33.46 -9.20 -29.88
C GLY A 592 32.17 -9.83 -29.32
N PRO A 593 32.21 -11.14 -29.03
CA PRO A 593 31.10 -11.81 -28.39
C PRO A 593 30.90 -11.29 -26.97
N VAL A 594 29.64 -11.16 -26.55
CA VAL A 594 29.30 -10.77 -25.16
C VAL A 594 29.70 -11.94 -24.24
N PRO A 595 30.54 -11.72 -23.23
CA PRO A 595 30.90 -12.77 -22.29
C PRO A 595 29.73 -13.13 -21.39
N HIS A 596 29.89 -14.21 -20.60
CA HIS A 596 28.88 -14.65 -19.63
C HIS A 596 29.44 -14.59 -18.21
N PHE A 597 28.56 -14.28 -17.25
CA PHE A 597 28.93 -14.32 -15.84
C PHE A 597 29.27 -15.74 -15.38
N GLY A 598 30.35 -15.82 -14.63
CA GLY A 598 30.81 -17.03 -13.95
C GLY A 598 30.40 -17.02 -12.45
N ARG A 599 31.08 -17.86 -11.67
CA ARG A 599 30.86 -18.00 -10.23
C ARG A 599 31.60 -16.96 -9.38
N SER A 600 32.71 -16.39 -9.90
CA SER A 600 33.52 -15.42 -9.17
C SER A 600 32.93 -14.00 -9.35
N PRO A 601 32.54 -13.30 -8.30
CA PRO A 601 32.07 -11.90 -8.40
C PRO A 601 33.21 -10.99 -8.91
N PHE A 602 34.46 -11.26 -8.55
CA PHE A 602 35.62 -10.51 -8.98
C PHE A 602 35.80 -10.61 -10.49
N ARG A 603 35.81 -11.84 -11.05
CA ARG A 603 35.89 -12.05 -12.49
C ARG A 603 34.68 -11.42 -13.23
N ASN A 604 33.49 -11.48 -12.65
CA ASN A 604 32.30 -10.86 -13.23
C ASN A 604 32.42 -9.34 -13.29
N GLN A 605 33.01 -8.72 -12.28
CA GLN A 605 33.30 -7.29 -12.26
C GLN A 605 34.34 -6.94 -13.34
N GLU A 606 35.41 -7.70 -13.49
CA GLU A 606 36.43 -7.53 -14.54
C GLU A 606 35.83 -7.63 -15.95
N LEU A 607 34.89 -8.57 -16.19
CA LEU A 607 34.21 -8.70 -17.47
C LEU A 607 33.41 -7.46 -17.84
N LEU A 608 32.76 -6.82 -16.85
CA LEU A 608 32.03 -5.55 -17.04
C LEU A 608 32.96 -4.35 -17.15
N LEU A 609 34.04 -4.33 -16.37
CA LEU A 609 35.04 -3.27 -16.41
C LEU A 609 35.82 -3.31 -17.75
N GLY A 610 36.07 -4.51 -18.28
CA GLY A 610 36.87 -4.73 -19.47
C GLY A 610 38.39 -4.78 -19.19
N ALA A 611 38.77 -4.99 -17.94
CA ALA A 611 40.19 -5.05 -17.53
C ALA A 611 40.40 -6.02 -16.37
N HIS A 612 41.59 -6.58 -16.24
CA HIS A 612 42.00 -7.38 -15.11
C HIS A 612 42.53 -6.48 -14.00
N VAL A 613 41.87 -6.51 -12.84
CA VAL A 613 42.21 -5.65 -11.70
C VAL A 613 42.32 -6.45 -10.39
N TYR A 614 41.87 -7.70 -10.40
CA TYR A 614 41.91 -8.58 -9.23
C TYR A 614 42.92 -9.71 -9.43
N THR A 615 43.64 -10.00 -8.36
CA THR A 615 44.31 -11.30 -8.20
C THR A 615 43.43 -12.16 -7.30
N ASP A 616 42.96 -13.31 -7.80
CA ASP A 616 42.16 -14.30 -7.02
C ASP A 616 43.18 -15.20 -6.30
N ALA A 617 43.47 -14.88 -5.04
CA ALA A 617 44.49 -15.59 -4.26
C ALA A 617 44.09 -15.64 -2.79
N ASP A 618 44.42 -16.72 -2.11
CA ASP A 618 44.19 -16.86 -0.66
C ASP A 618 45.02 -15.87 0.16
N ARG A 619 46.14 -15.39 -0.39
CA ARG A 619 47.04 -14.39 0.21
C ARG A 619 47.26 -13.23 -0.73
N CYS A 620 46.92 -12.03 -0.26
CA CYS A 620 47.05 -10.84 -1.08
C CYS A 620 48.45 -10.22 -1.06
N PRO A 621 48.90 -9.70 -2.21
CA PRO A 621 50.13 -8.89 -2.29
C PRO A 621 50.06 -7.63 -1.45
N ALA A 622 51.23 -7.14 -0.98
CA ALA A 622 51.30 -5.89 -0.22
C ALA A 622 50.71 -4.72 -1.03
N GLY A 623 49.96 -3.85 -0.33
CA GLY A 623 49.42 -2.66 -0.93
C GLY A 623 48.14 -2.83 -1.73
N THR A 624 47.61 -4.05 -1.87
CA THR A 624 46.30 -4.30 -2.51
C THR A 624 45.17 -4.15 -1.53
N ASP A 625 43.99 -3.72 -2.01
CA ASP A 625 42.79 -3.74 -1.23
C ASP A 625 42.15 -5.13 -1.25
N VAL A 626 41.85 -5.66 -0.10
CA VAL A 626 41.33 -7.01 0.07
C VAL A 626 39.80 -6.99 0.15
N PHE A 627 39.18 -7.80 -0.72
CA PHE A 627 37.72 -8.02 -0.68
C PHE A 627 37.44 -9.50 -0.46
N TYR A 628 36.40 -9.80 0.31
CA TYR A 628 35.99 -11.17 0.61
C TYR A 628 34.53 -11.43 0.26
N SER A 629 34.27 -12.54 -0.43
CA SER A 629 32.93 -12.95 -0.86
C SER A 629 32.59 -14.33 -0.32
N ALA A 630 31.64 -14.40 0.62
CA ALA A 630 31.05 -15.64 1.11
C ALA A 630 29.52 -15.45 1.28
N PRO A 631 28.77 -15.45 0.15
CA PRO A 631 27.36 -14.99 0.12
C PRO A 631 26.42 -15.79 1.01
N ASP A 632 26.72 -17.07 1.27
CA ASP A 632 25.86 -17.98 2.03
C ASP A 632 26.36 -18.21 3.46
N PHE A 633 27.41 -17.51 3.90
CA PHE A 633 27.99 -17.63 5.23
C PHE A 633 27.36 -16.63 6.21
N THR A 634 27.13 -17.08 7.45
CA THR A 634 26.77 -16.23 8.59
C THR A 634 27.82 -16.40 9.69
N GLY A 635 28.45 -15.31 10.06
CA GLY A 635 29.51 -15.29 11.08
C GLY A 635 30.45 -14.13 10.88
N PHE A 636 31.56 -14.15 11.60
CA PHE A 636 32.61 -13.15 11.51
C PHE A 636 33.79 -13.68 10.72
N VAL A 637 34.34 -12.82 9.87
CA VAL A 637 35.61 -13.02 9.18
C VAL A 637 36.54 -11.85 9.45
N ARG A 638 37.83 -12.06 9.44
CA ARG A 638 38.84 -11.00 9.64
C ARG A 638 40.03 -11.19 8.72
N LEU A 639 40.65 -10.09 8.39
CA LEU A 639 41.92 -10.08 7.67
C LEU A 639 43.06 -10.11 8.70
N ASP A 640 43.72 -11.21 8.83
CA ASP A 640 44.80 -11.42 9.80
C ASP A 640 44.37 -11.02 11.24
N SER A 641 45.02 -10.06 11.88
CA SER A 641 44.67 -9.51 13.18
C SER A 641 43.72 -8.30 13.12
N GLY A 642 43.19 -7.97 11.93
CA GLY A 642 42.26 -6.84 11.73
C GLY A 642 40.93 -7.00 12.45
N GLU A 643 40.14 -5.94 12.41
CA GLU A 643 38.78 -5.94 12.97
C GLU A 643 37.89 -7.00 12.30
N PRO A 644 37.09 -7.73 13.09
CA PRO A 644 36.18 -8.73 12.55
C PRO A 644 35.03 -8.09 11.78
N VAL A 645 34.77 -8.57 10.58
CA VAL A 645 33.66 -8.15 9.72
C VAL A 645 32.55 -9.20 9.78
N GLU A 646 31.34 -8.79 10.10
CA GLU A 646 30.18 -9.69 10.15
C GLU A 646 29.60 -9.92 8.76
N LEU A 647 29.45 -11.18 8.36
CA LEU A 647 28.68 -11.62 7.21
C LEU A 647 27.35 -12.20 7.66
N ARG A 648 26.26 -11.81 7.00
CA ARG A 648 24.89 -12.29 7.26
C ARG A 648 24.29 -12.89 6.01
N GLY A 649 24.76 -14.09 5.63
CA GLY A 649 24.26 -14.86 4.50
C GLY A 649 23.66 -16.20 4.92
N GLY A 650 23.19 -17.01 3.98
CA GLY A 650 22.69 -18.36 4.23
C GLY A 650 21.43 -18.48 5.13
N GLN A 651 21.05 -17.44 5.82
CA GLN A 651 19.84 -17.41 6.61
C GLN A 651 18.64 -17.03 5.74
N ARG A 652 17.47 -17.55 6.08
CA ARG A 652 16.18 -17.41 5.41
C ARG A 652 16.01 -16.12 4.58
N GLY A 653 16.41 -16.17 3.30
CA GLY A 653 16.19 -15.07 2.37
C GLY A 653 17.22 -13.94 2.42
N ARG A 654 18.39 -14.17 2.99
CA ARG A 654 19.52 -13.23 3.01
C ARG A 654 20.71 -13.78 2.20
N ARG A 655 21.45 -12.88 1.59
CA ARG A 655 22.74 -13.13 0.95
C ARG A 655 23.72 -12.07 1.41
N ALA A 656 24.88 -12.48 1.92
CA ALA A 656 25.89 -11.54 2.34
C ALA A 656 26.48 -10.82 1.12
N ALA A 657 26.67 -9.50 1.23
CA ALA A 657 27.41 -8.75 0.24
C ALA A 657 28.91 -9.06 0.34
N LEU A 658 29.60 -8.92 -0.78
CA LEU A 658 31.05 -8.79 -0.84
C LEU A 658 31.51 -7.70 0.16
N GLN A 659 32.53 -8.00 0.96
CA GLN A 659 33.01 -7.14 2.03
C GLN A 659 34.41 -6.60 1.75
N PRO A 660 34.64 -5.29 1.95
CA PRO A 660 35.99 -4.76 2.08
C PRO A 660 36.60 -5.24 3.39
N MET A 661 37.80 -5.79 3.33
CA MET A 661 38.54 -6.34 4.47
C MET A 661 39.70 -5.43 4.92
N GLY A 662 39.98 -4.36 4.17
CA GLY A 662 41.08 -3.45 4.39
C GLY A 662 42.21 -3.62 3.41
N ARG A 663 43.34 -2.98 3.68
CA ARG A 663 44.54 -3.00 2.83
C ARG A 663 45.53 -4.06 3.32
N ALA A 664 46.06 -4.87 2.38
CA ALA A 664 46.98 -5.94 2.72
C ALA A 664 48.36 -5.37 3.05
N PRO A 665 48.96 -5.67 4.22
CA PRO A 665 50.35 -5.37 4.49
C PRO A 665 51.31 -6.31 3.77
N GLY A 666 50.82 -7.45 3.21
CA GLY A 666 51.52 -8.46 2.43
C GLY A 666 51.37 -9.86 3.02
N GLY A 667 51.12 -10.85 2.19
CA GLY A 667 51.02 -12.26 2.56
C GLY A 667 49.86 -12.62 3.49
N VAL A 668 48.86 -11.74 3.62
CA VAL A 668 47.72 -11.89 4.57
C VAL A 668 46.59 -12.69 3.98
N ALA A 669 45.94 -13.47 4.84
CA ALA A 669 44.79 -14.30 4.52
C ALA A 669 43.56 -13.89 5.34
N VAL A 670 42.34 -14.10 4.81
CA VAL A 670 41.09 -13.93 5.52
C VAL A 670 40.81 -15.20 6.33
N THR A 671 40.51 -15.05 7.63
CA THR A 671 40.23 -16.17 8.52
C THR A 671 38.94 -15.91 9.34
N PRO A 672 38.12 -16.94 9.61
CA PRO A 672 38.11 -18.24 8.95
C PRO A 672 37.79 -18.11 7.45
N HIS A 673 38.12 -19.14 6.64
CA HIS A 673 37.86 -19.16 5.19
C HIS A 673 36.73 -20.14 4.84
N PRO A 674 35.47 -19.81 5.12
CA PRO A 674 34.32 -20.72 4.94
C PRO A 674 33.88 -20.73 3.48
N HIS A 675 34.54 -21.51 2.61
CA HIS A 675 34.21 -21.63 1.18
C HIS A 675 34.01 -20.28 0.45
N GLY A 676 34.65 -19.21 0.94
CA GLY A 676 34.63 -17.89 0.35
C GLY A 676 35.71 -17.71 -0.73
N ARG A 677 35.71 -16.55 -1.36
CA ARG A 677 36.74 -16.14 -2.33
C ARG A 677 37.33 -14.81 -1.90
N THR A 678 38.64 -14.70 -2.04
CA THR A 678 39.36 -13.46 -1.75
C THR A 678 39.77 -12.83 -3.07
N GLY A 679 39.51 -11.55 -3.24
CA GLY A 679 39.98 -10.75 -4.38
C GLY A 679 40.89 -9.64 -3.88
N CYS A 680 42.11 -9.63 -4.40
CA CYS A 680 43.15 -8.65 -4.09
C CYS A 680 43.13 -7.59 -5.20
N LEU A 681 42.58 -6.41 -4.94
CA LEU A 681 42.40 -5.35 -5.91
C LEU A 681 43.66 -4.50 -6.06
N SER A 682 44.17 -4.37 -7.28
CA SER A 682 45.20 -3.41 -7.66
C SER A 682 44.57 -2.05 -7.98
N ARG A 683 44.84 -1.05 -7.16
CA ARG A 683 44.38 0.34 -7.40
C ARG A 683 44.99 0.97 -8.65
N THR A 684 46.21 0.59 -8.98
CA THR A 684 46.92 1.09 -10.18
C THR A 684 46.23 0.59 -11.45
N GLU A 685 45.94 -0.70 -11.52
CA GLU A 685 45.28 -1.31 -12.67
C GLU A 685 43.84 -0.77 -12.81
N LEU A 686 43.14 -0.60 -11.69
CA LEU A 686 41.80 0.03 -11.70
C LEU A 686 41.85 1.46 -12.22
N ALA A 687 42.81 2.28 -11.76
CA ALA A 687 42.95 3.65 -12.23
C ALA A 687 43.26 3.72 -13.75
N THR A 688 44.05 2.78 -14.25
CA THR A 688 44.35 2.65 -15.69
C THR A 688 43.09 2.27 -16.48
N ALA A 689 42.30 1.30 -15.98
CA ALA A 689 41.03 0.93 -16.59
C ALA A 689 40.02 2.07 -16.61
N VAL A 690 39.88 2.82 -15.50
CA VAL A 690 39.02 3.99 -15.42
C VAL A 690 39.41 5.08 -16.43
N ARG A 691 40.70 5.40 -16.54
CA ARG A 691 41.20 6.34 -17.56
C ARG A 691 40.83 5.90 -18.97
N HIS A 692 41.12 4.63 -19.30
CA HIS A 692 40.78 4.07 -20.62
C HIS A 692 39.29 4.15 -20.93
N LEU A 693 38.41 3.83 -19.96
CA LEU A 693 36.98 3.94 -20.13
C LEU A 693 36.50 5.40 -20.25
N THR A 694 37.21 6.35 -19.64
CA THR A 694 36.92 7.76 -19.75
C THR A 694 37.31 8.32 -21.12
N GLU A 695 38.50 7.93 -21.62
CA GLU A 695 39.02 8.37 -22.91
C GLU A 695 38.22 7.81 -24.10
N THR A 696 37.75 6.55 -23.99
CA THR A 696 36.99 5.86 -25.04
C THR A 696 35.47 5.99 -24.86
N GLY A 697 35.02 6.49 -23.73
CA GLY A 697 33.62 6.67 -23.38
C GLY A 697 32.98 7.89 -24.03
N ALA A 698 31.75 8.20 -23.60
CA ALA A 698 31.02 9.33 -24.11
C ALA A 698 31.67 10.66 -23.73
N THR A 699 31.81 11.57 -24.71
CA THR A 699 32.34 12.92 -24.52
C THR A 699 31.31 13.84 -23.85
N SER A 700 30.03 13.59 -24.03
CA SER A 700 28.94 14.23 -23.30
C SER A 700 27.78 13.27 -23.10
N VAL A 701 27.13 13.40 -21.97
CA VAL A 701 25.92 12.64 -21.63
C VAL A 701 24.83 13.58 -21.17
N ARG A 702 23.64 13.44 -21.71
CA ARG A 702 22.45 14.17 -21.29
C ARG A 702 21.39 13.17 -20.84
N VAL A 703 20.91 13.35 -19.65
CA VAL A 703 19.86 12.50 -19.04
C VAL A 703 18.59 13.34 -18.88
N THR A 704 17.46 12.73 -19.19
CA THR A 704 16.12 13.25 -18.92
C THR A 704 15.33 12.25 -18.08
N ASP A 705 14.07 12.54 -17.78
CA ASP A 705 13.21 11.66 -16.96
C ASP A 705 13.10 10.23 -17.49
N ASP A 706 13.19 10.04 -18.80
CA ASP A 706 12.99 8.74 -19.45
C ASP A 706 14.02 8.40 -20.53
N ALA A 707 15.06 9.21 -20.71
CA ALA A 707 16.02 9.02 -21.77
C ALA A 707 17.46 9.36 -21.39
N VAL A 708 18.41 8.64 -22.02
CA VAL A 708 19.84 8.96 -21.98
C VAL A 708 20.32 9.15 -23.42
N ARG A 709 20.99 10.27 -23.67
CA ARG A 709 21.64 10.60 -24.95
C ARG A 709 23.11 10.84 -24.72
N ALA A 710 23.96 10.24 -25.54
CA ALA A 710 25.40 10.36 -25.41
C ALA A 710 26.03 10.64 -26.76
N GLN A 711 27.03 11.54 -26.77
CA GLN A 711 27.95 11.72 -27.88
C GLN A 711 29.18 10.85 -27.64
N LEU A 712 29.63 10.20 -28.67
CA LEU A 712 30.79 9.32 -28.64
C LEU A 712 31.94 9.91 -29.43
N PRO A 713 33.19 9.61 -29.11
CA PRO A 713 34.33 9.99 -29.91
C PRO A 713 34.18 9.51 -31.39
N PRO A 714 34.68 10.27 -32.39
CA PRO A 714 34.69 9.85 -33.76
C PRO A 714 35.45 8.50 -33.91
N GLY A 715 34.91 7.60 -34.75
CA GLY A 715 35.51 6.27 -34.96
C GLY A 715 35.18 5.24 -33.88
N SER A 716 34.31 5.52 -32.90
CA SER A 716 33.90 4.54 -31.90
C SER A 716 33.26 3.29 -32.55
N ARG A 717 33.76 2.11 -32.21
CA ARG A 717 33.34 0.83 -32.73
C ARG A 717 33.07 -0.16 -31.58
N GLY A 718 32.20 -1.14 -31.82
CA GLY A 718 31.86 -2.18 -30.84
C GLY A 718 30.53 -2.00 -30.20
N THR A 719 30.46 -1.90 -28.88
CA THR A 719 29.18 -1.80 -28.14
C THR A 719 29.25 -0.66 -27.14
N ALA A 720 28.31 0.31 -27.30
CA ALA A 720 28.05 1.30 -26.25
C ALA A 720 27.31 0.63 -25.09
N VAL A 721 27.85 0.68 -23.88
CA VAL A 721 27.30 0.11 -22.66
C VAL A 721 26.93 1.26 -21.73
N PHE A 722 25.68 1.29 -21.32
CA PHE A 722 25.15 2.29 -20.40
C PHE A 722 25.22 1.74 -18.96
N ALA A 723 25.69 2.55 -18.04
CA ALA A 723 25.81 2.22 -16.62
C ALA A 723 24.43 2.15 -15.94
N MET A 724 23.52 1.37 -16.50
CA MET A 724 22.17 1.17 -16.00
C MET A 724 21.63 -0.24 -16.32
N PRO A 725 20.75 -0.81 -15.48
CA PRO A 725 20.21 -2.16 -15.70
C PRO A 725 19.38 -2.25 -16.98
N ARG A 726 19.52 -3.36 -17.71
CA ARG A 726 18.68 -3.66 -18.88
C ARG A 726 17.34 -4.20 -18.40
N ILE A 727 16.45 -3.31 -17.96
CA ILE A 727 15.07 -3.64 -17.67
C ILE A 727 14.20 -3.61 -18.95
N SER A 728 13.06 -4.30 -18.93
CA SER A 728 12.13 -4.30 -20.06
C SER A 728 11.55 -2.89 -20.29
N GLY A 729 11.57 -2.42 -21.54
CA GLY A 729 11.04 -1.11 -21.91
C GLY A 729 12.05 -0.17 -22.56
N TRP A 730 13.35 -0.43 -22.46
CA TRP A 730 14.37 0.36 -23.13
C TRP A 730 14.33 0.17 -24.66
N GLN A 731 14.26 1.28 -25.38
CA GLN A 731 14.37 1.39 -26.84
C GLN A 731 15.55 2.28 -27.17
N CYS A 732 16.46 1.80 -27.99
CA CYS A 732 17.72 2.50 -28.26
C CYS A 732 17.96 2.62 -29.77
N ARG A 733 18.71 3.66 -30.17
CA ARG A 733 19.15 3.90 -31.55
C ARG A 733 20.55 4.49 -31.60
N THR A 734 21.22 4.31 -32.72
CA THR A 734 22.48 4.96 -33.07
C THR A 734 22.21 6.09 -34.09
N GLY A 735 22.76 7.27 -33.85
CA GLY A 735 22.54 8.45 -34.72
C GLY A 735 21.06 8.72 -34.96
N HIS A 736 20.66 8.80 -36.23
CA HIS A 736 19.28 9.00 -36.69
C HIS A 736 18.54 7.68 -37.04
N GLY A 737 19.11 6.54 -36.70
CA GLY A 737 18.52 5.22 -36.99
C GLY A 737 17.18 4.98 -36.26
N ALA A 738 16.50 3.87 -36.61
CA ALA A 738 15.25 3.45 -35.96
C ALA A 738 15.48 3.01 -34.51
N ASP A 739 14.45 3.16 -33.67
CA ASP A 739 14.45 2.64 -32.30
C ASP A 739 14.34 1.12 -32.30
N HIS A 740 15.25 0.45 -31.61
CA HIS A 740 15.24 -0.99 -31.39
C HIS A 740 15.26 -1.32 -29.89
N PRO A 741 14.71 -2.47 -29.47
CA PRO A 741 14.85 -2.91 -28.08
C PRO A 741 16.33 -2.99 -27.68
N ALA A 742 16.68 -2.43 -26.53
CA ALA A 742 18.04 -2.45 -26.01
C ALA A 742 18.57 -3.88 -25.90
N ARG A 743 19.82 -4.11 -26.35
CA ARG A 743 20.52 -5.37 -26.10
C ARG A 743 21.04 -5.41 -24.66
N SER A 744 21.46 -6.58 -24.23
CA SER A 744 22.06 -6.77 -22.90
C SER A 744 23.56 -7.02 -23.06
N TYR A 745 24.36 -6.27 -22.32
CA TYR A 745 25.76 -6.58 -22.08
C TYR A 745 25.94 -6.91 -20.60
N LEU A 746 25.98 -8.20 -20.25
CA LEU A 746 26.08 -8.65 -18.87
C LEU A 746 25.03 -8.02 -17.92
N GLY A 747 23.78 -7.87 -18.41
CA GLY A 747 22.70 -7.30 -17.64
C GLY A 747 22.56 -5.78 -17.70
N LEU A 748 23.48 -5.06 -18.32
CA LEU A 748 23.38 -3.62 -18.57
C LEU A 748 22.80 -3.33 -19.95
N VAL A 749 22.25 -2.13 -20.13
CA VAL A 749 21.75 -1.64 -21.43
C VAL A 749 22.92 -1.49 -22.40
N ALA A 750 22.74 -2.04 -23.61
CA ALA A 750 23.78 -2.03 -24.61
C ALA A 750 23.23 -1.72 -26.01
N VAL A 751 24.03 -1.01 -26.81
CA VAL A 751 23.74 -0.61 -28.20
C VAL A 751 24.95 -0.95 -29.07
N PRO A 752 24.82 -1.85 -30.05
CA PRO A 752 25.86 -2.08 -31.04
C PRO A 752 26.11 -0.83 -31.86
N LEU A 753 27.40 -0.46 -32.02
CA LEU A 753 27.82 0.66 -32.84
C LEU A 753 28.03 0.17 -34.27
N THR A 754 27.25 0.69 -35.20
CA THR A 754 27.34 0.41 -36.62
C THR A 754 27.87 1.64 -37.37
N GLY A 755 28.90 1.50 -38.16
CA GLY A 755 29.46 2.55 -38.99
C GLY A 755 30.13 3.68 -38.19
N ASN A 756 29.97 4.92 -38.64
CA ASN A 756 30.54 6.13 -38.03
C ASN A 756 29.58 6.82 -37.07
N ALA A 757 28.82 6.06 -36.28
CA ALA A 757 27.87 6.62 -35.31
C ALA A 757 28.61 7.39 -34.20
N THR A 758 28.38 8.66 -34.11
CA THR A 758 28.92 9.55 -33.06
C THR A 758 27.91 9.83 -31.94
N ALA A 759 26.72 9.30 -32.04
CA ALA A 759 25.66 9.52 -31.04
C ALA A 759 24.87 8.23 -30.80
N VAL A 760 24.50 8.01 -29.55
CA VAL A 760 23.58 6.95 -29.12
C VAL A 760 22.51 7.52 -28.23
N SER A 761 21.29 7.01 -28.36
CA SER A 761 20.15 7.45 -27.55
C SER A 761 19.32 6.26 -27.13
N CYS A 762 18.96 6.17 -25.85
CA CYS A 762 18.03 5.20 -25.31
C CYS A 762 16.86 5.90 -24.63
N THR A 763 15.64 5.50 -24.94
CA THR A 763 14.42 6.02 -24.31
C THR A 763 13.66 4.87 -23.64
N PHE A 764 13.19 5.12 -22.43
CA PHE A 764 12.45 4.14 -21.67
C PHE A 764 10.95 4.30 -21.89
N ARG A 765 10.28 3.20 -22.15
CA ARG A 765 8.82 3.15 -22.30
C ARG A 765 8.28 2.01 -21.43
N PRO A 766 7.59 2.32 -20.31
CA PRO A 766 7.09 1.29 -19.42
C PRO A 766 6.23 0.27 -20.13
N PRO A 767 6.51 -1.04 -19.98
CA PRO A 767 5.68 -2.09 -20.57
C PRO A 767 4.22 -1.96 -20.09
N GLY A 768 3.27 -2.13 -21.02
CA GLY A 768 1.84 -2.07 -20.72
C GLY A 768 1.20 -0.69 -20.81
N LEU A 769 1.97 0.40 -20.73
CA LEU A 769 1.42 1.77 -20.73
C LEU A 769 0.57 2.05 -21.97
N ARG A 770 1.03 1.67 -23.18
CA ARG A 770 0.29 1.90 -24.43
C ARG A 770 -1.03 1.13 -24.46
N ILE A 771 -1.00 -0.16 -24.14
CA ILE A 771 -2.19 -1.01 -24.12
C ILE A 771 -3.16 -0.52 -23.05
N GLY A 772 -2.64 -0.25 -21.85
CA GLY A 772 -3.44 0.29 -20.75
C GLY A 772 -4.10 1.62 -21.10
N SER A 773 -3.38 2.54 -21.78
CA SER A 773 -3.92 3.83 -22.23
C SER A 773 -5.00 3.66 -23.30
N ALA A 774 -4.84 2.73 -24.22
CA ALA A 774 -5.87 2.43 -25.22
C ALA A 774 -7.15 1.89 -24.57
N VAL A 775 -7.04 0.95 -23.64
CA VAL A 775 -8.18 0.40 -22.86
C VAL A 775 -8.82 1.51 -22.00
N GLY A 776 -8.01 2.35 -21.35
CA GLY A 776 -8.49 3.48 -20.55
C GLY A 776 -9.23 4.51 -21.39
N GLY A 777 -8.70 4.84 -22.56
CA GLY A 777 -9.34 5.75 -23.52
C GLY A 777 -10.69 5.21 -24.02
N LEU A 778 -10.77 3.91 -24.35
CA LEU A 778 -12.03 3.27 -24.72
C LEU A 778 -13.05 3.31 -23.56
N ALA A 779 -12.63 2.97 -22.35
CA ALA A 779 -13.49 3.02 -21.18
C ALA A 779 -13.99 4.44 -20.88
N LEU A 780 -13.15 5.45 -21.04
CA LEU A 780 -13.54 6.85 -20.91
C LEU A 780 -14.55 7.26 -21.98
N ALA A 781 -14.31 6.89 -23.23
CA ALA A 781 -15.23 7.16 -24.34
C ALA A 781 -16.60 6.53 -24.11
N LEU A 782 -16.66 5.28 -23.61
CA LEU A 782 -17.91 4.61 -23.23
C LEU A 782 -18.63 5.32 -22.10
N LEU A 783 -17.90 5.78 -21.07
CA LEU A 783 -18.48 6.52 -19.94
C LEU A 783 -19.07 7.86 -20.40
N VAL A 784 -18.31 8.62 -21.20
CA VAL A 784 -18.76 9.90 -21.79
C VAL A 784 -19.96 9.68 -22.71
N GLY A 785 -19.91 8.69 -23.60
CA GLY A 785 -21.03 8.33 -24.49
C GLY A 785 -22.31 8.00 -23.70
N ALA A 786 -22.18 7.21 -22.61
CA ALA A 786 -23.30 6.93 -21.72
C ALA A 786 -23.86 8.21 -21.04
N ALA A 787 -22.99 9.15 -20.67
CA ALA A 787 -23.39 10.44 -20.08
C ALA A 787 -24.16 11.30 -21.09
N VAL A 788 -23.68 11.39 -22.34
CA VAL A 788 -24.32 12.13 -23.44
C VAL A 788 -25.70 11.55 -23.76
N VAL A 789 -25.78 10.23 -24.01
CA VAL A 789 -27.06 9.55 -24.26
C VAL A 789 -28.09 9.83 -23.17
N ARG A 790 -27.66 9.79 -21.91
CA ARG A 790 -28.57 10.13 -20.79
C ARG A 790 -29.00 11.58 -20.77
N ARG A 791 -28.10 12.51 -21.12
CA ARG A 791 -28.43 13.94 -21.20
C ARG A 791 -29.45 14.20 -22.32
N VAL A 792 -29.25 13.57 -23.49
CA VAL A 792 -30.18 13.67 -24.62
C VAL A 792 -31.55 13.08 -24.27
N ARG A 793 -31.59 11.88 -23.69
CA ARG A 793 -32.84 11.25 -23.25
C ARG A 793 -33.57 12.04 -22.16
N ARG A 794 -32.88 12.83 -21.33
CA ARG A 794 -33.49 13.73 -20.34
C ARG A 794 -34.03 15.02 -20.94
N ARG A 795 -33.54 15.44 -22.13
CA ARG A 795 -33.96 16.61 -22.88
C ARG A 795 -34.99 16.32 -23.94
N GLY A 796 -35.32 15.06 -24.22
CA GLY A 796 -36.27 14.65 -25.24
C GLY A 796 -37.73 15.07 -24.96
N PRO A 797 -38.63 15.03 -25.94
CA PRO A 797 -39.84 15.86 -26.09
C PRO A 797 -40.95 15.70 -25.05
N GLY A 798 -40.82 14.86 -24.07
CA GLY A 798 -41.81 14.72 -23.02
C GLY A 798 -42.02 15.94 -22.06
N ARG A 799 -41.08 16.92 -22.08
CA ARG A 799 -41.26 18.17 -21.33
C ARG A 799 -41.79 19.35 -22.18
N ALA A 800 -41.61 19.28 -23.50
CA ALA A 800 -42.19 20.26 -24.42
C ALA A 800 -43.71 20.09 -24.53
N ALA A 801 -44.20 18.83 -24.49
CA ALA A 801 -45.65 18.57 -24.49
C ALA A 801 -46.33 18.97 -23.19
N ALA A 802 -45.69 18.85 -22.01
CA ALA A 802 -46.26 19.27 -20.74
C ALA A 802 -46.23 20.80 -20.54
N ALA A 803 -45.29 21.50 -21.20
CA ALA A 803 -45.32 22.98 -21.21
C ALA A 803 -46.31 23.56 -22.22
N SER A 804 -46.55 22.84 -23.34
CA SER A 804 -47.58 23.26 -24.32
C SER A 804 -49.01 23.02 -23.83
N THR A 805 -49.27 21.96 -23.05
CA THR A 805 -50.62 21.75 -22.46
C THR A 805 -50.91 22.68 -21.27
N ALA A 806 -49.89 23.13 -20.57
CA ALA A 806 -50.07 24.14 -19.49
C ALA A 806 -50.23 25.57 -20.01
N ALA A 807 -49.88 25.86 -21.26
CA ALA A 807 -50.08 27.15 -21.92
C ALA A 807 -51.41 27.26 -22.67
N ALA A 808 -52.15 26.15 -22.85
CA ALA A 808 -53.43 26.10 -23.57
C ALA A 808 -54.68 26.16 -22.68
N GLU A 809 -54.56 26.17 -21.37
CA GLU A 809 -55.67 26.34 -20.41
C GLU A 809 -55.58 27.66 -19.66
N SER A 810 -55.69 28.77 -20.36
CA SER A 810 -56.10 30.06 -19.80
C SER A 810 -57.54 30.34 -20.24
N PRO A 811 -58.52 30.44 -19.36
CA PRO A 811 -59.87 30.78 -19.70
C PRO A 811 -59.98 32.25 -20.12
N PRO A 812 -60.91 32.58 -21.03
CA PRO A 812 -61.08 33.96 -21.51
C PRO A 812 -61.76 34.82 -20.46
N SER A 813 -61.32 36.04 -20.32
CA SER A 813 -61.88 37.17 -19.61
C SER A 813 -63.28 37.39 -20.06
N ALA A 814 -64.26 37.38 -19.11
CA ALA A 814 -65.63 37.86 -19.38
C ALA A 814 -65.98 38.94 -18.38
N ALA A 815 -66.56 39.98 -18.91
CA ALA A 815 -66.97 41.26 -18.36
C ALA A 815 -68.01 41.14 -17.27
N THR A 816 -67.89 42.07 -16.35
CA THR A 816 -68.97 42.48 -15.38
C THR A 816 -70.27 42.94 -16.08
N PRO A 817 -71.51 42.71 -15.45
CA PRO A 817 -72.18 43.87 -14.88
C PRO A 817 -72.85 43.62 -13.55
N ALA A 818 -73.25 44.72 -12.96
CA ALA A 818 -73.59 45.08 -11.63
C ALA A 818 -74.92 44.55 -11.10
N VAL A 819 -75.06 44.70 -9.77
CA VAL A 819 -76.28 45.04 -8.94
C VAL A 819 -77.19 43.90 -8.53
N GLY A 820 -77.43 43.83 -7.21
CA GLY A 820 -78.58 43.17 -6.60
C GLY A 820 -78.38 42.71 -5.16
N SER A 821 -78.73 43.55 -4.28
CA SER A 821 -78.96 43.42 -2.84
C SER A 821 -79.73 42.19 -2.34
N GLY A 822 -79.51 41.78 -1.10
CA GLY A 822 -80.39 40.93 -0.31
C GLY A 822 -79.75 40.12 0.76
N VAL A 823 -79.48 40.59 1.86
CA VAL A 823 -80.03 40.42 3.24
C VAL A 823 -80.14 38.94 3.72
N ALA A 824 -79.51 38.72 4.89
CA ALA A 824 -79.94 37.94 6.09
C ALA A 824 -79.63 36.41 6.01
N THR A 825 -79.15 35.82 6.95
CA THR A 825 -79.22 35.55 8.39
C THR A 825 -78.72 34.16 8.71
N VAL A 826 -77.72 34.04 9.54
CA VAL A 826 -77.67 33.46 10.89
C VAL A 826 -78.03 31.95 11.05
N VAL A 827 -77.24 31.26 11.83
CA VAL A 827 -77.46 30.16 12.78
C VAL A 827 -76.50 28.97 12.47
N SER A 828 -75.43 28.79 13.18
CA SER A 828 -75.23 28.22 14.53
C SER A 828 -75.54 26.72 14.65
N SER A 829 -74.57 26.02 15.08
CA SER A 829 -74.54 24.99 16.10
C SER A 829 -73.82 23.73 15.56
N ALA A 830 -72.73 23.37 16.13
CA ALA A 830 -72.42 22.77 17.42
C ALA A 830 -72.75 21.27 17.50
N ARG A 831 -71.58 20.58 17.85
CA ARG A 831 -71.49 19.33 18.65
C ARG A 831 -71.44 17.99 17.93
N ARG A 832 -70.41 17.37 18.24
CA ARG A 832 -70.00 16.28 19.17
C ARG A 832 -69.97 14.91 18.43
N THR A 833 -69.11 14.14 18.58
CA THR A 833 -68.25 13.32 19.46
C THR A 833 -68.17 11.90 18.94
N THR A 834 -66.99 11.32 19.17
CA THR A 834 -66.70 9.92 19.49
C THR A 834 -66.66 8.83 18.39
N GLY A 835 -65.54 8.15 18.37
CA GLY A 835 -65.21 6.86 17.82
C GLY A 835 -63.69 6.70 17.70
#